data_af7372efbc92fb843bbae29a6ab10dff
#
_entry.id   af7372efbc92fb843bbae29a6ab10dff
#
_cell.length_a   1.000
_cell.length_b   1.000
_cell.length_c   1.000
_cell.angle_alpha   90.00
_cell.angle_beta   90.00
_cell.angle_gamma   90.00
#
_symmetry.space_group_name_H-M   'P 1'
#
loop_
_entity.id
_entity.type
_entity.pdbx_description
1 polymer ?
#
loop_
_entity_poly.entity_id
_entity_poly.type
_entity_poly.pdbx_seq_one_letter_code
_entity_poly.pdbx_strand_id
1 'polypeptide(L)'
;MKHTLTLLTALLLSPLATLHAADAFLIEDGQPRAEIIISDKPQRSTRLAAQELQDQIVKISGARLPIVTQPTGKAVKIFVGASAKSPIKAEGLQHGAYRIATGADWMVLIGDDSDFTPTAPFAQGNGDIKRAQAEWEKLTVSSWGMPNTGLYKNRLRLPGDVGRPDGAVTAKNETLNVWGLDERGSFNAVCGFLHKLGVRWYLPGEMGEVMPSMKTIALPKLDETVRPDFALRQFNFRFSTAGPETSKWAMRLGTRNDDKLQIAHGMANMTGNDATFAAHPEWFALYGGKRHYTPGSSKNQLCYSNEELFRETVRWARAQLDTYKFESVSIMPPDGYTSICQCEKCKGKDSPERNERGLLSDYVWDFVNRVAKEIAKTHPQAKVLNCAYGVYTLPPLKIGKLEPNVVVCIVGGRRPMNKGSAKTEGEAAPEALRAAWVQKTDNPILNFENYPFTDRGWYLPAFAPHPIGNTVNATKGMSQGEDIWLTVRNDFDKVGIGFNHFLVYFTARMYWGGKDADVDAMFREYCHLFYGPAEQEMLAFFTYCEANWAAMDEDKTKADTALALFEKAKAKADAASVHGKRIALIDDFLKGIRMKSVQLGQKRGPVPTVRLVGDATGIVIDGKLDDAYWQKCPTAATGKFRELQTGRQPIFGTSYKAGWQGNSVCFAIRCDEHPGEKPNIAATKNGDQALWYGDAVEIEIATETHSYYSIAISPSGAVVDLDRGAPRGQWFGWDAKAEVATHIADDHWTVEIRIPVTQDENDPLHQVIGRKPTQSLPWHINLCRQRIREGGTEVSALAPTGTATFHETMKFAHFYDGRSHQFDADPTVTDFVIALREAAKLRQPAESLPVYLALAEGKLTDIQKSAALEQAAAAAAALKDFAQADALAARIPIPAVQKTTQMQILLAQAKAPQVVTQFANEDIAKWPFWKRGDGYLLRGRAHLITKNAKQAESDLTHALEWLSDDRSRKSAEQGLQSLQLKK
;
A
#
# COMPACT_ATOMS: atom_id res chain seq x y z
N MET A 1 -23.14 16.16 40.45
CA MET A 1 -22.74 15.18 39.46
C MET A 1 -23.10 13.76 39.88
N LYS A 2 -24.38 13.42 40.04
CA LYS A 2 -24.87 12.07 40.43
C LYS A 2 -26.28 11.77 39.85
N HIS A 3 -26.67 12.39 38.74
CA HIS A 3 -27.99 12.15 38.15
C HIS A 3 -28.00 11.90 36.61
N THR A 4 -26.85 11.58 36.01
CA THR A 4 -26.76 11.36 34.54
C THR A 4 -26.45 9.90 34.15
N LEU A 5 -26.39 8.97 35.10
CA LEU A 5 -26.00 7.56 34.81
C LEU A 5 -27.19 6.59 34.73
N THR A 6 -28.43 7.05 35.02
CA THR A 6 -29.59 6.15 35.09
C THR A 6 -30.49 6.21 33.83
N LEU A 7 -30.22 7.09 32.85
CA LEU A 7 -31.00 7.17 31.61
C LEU A 7 -30.37 6.43 30.43
N LEU A 8 -29.11 5.99 30.48
CA LEU A 8 -28.50 5.28 29.39
C LEU A 8 -28.74 3.76 29.37
N THR A 9 -29.18 3.18 30.45
CA THR A 9 -29.50 1.74 30.52
C THR A 9 -30.93 1.43 30.05
N ALA A 10 -31.79 2.42 29.91
CA ALA A 10 -33.16 2.23 29.45
C ALA A 10 -33.35 2.25 27.92
N LEU A 11 -32.37 2.78 27.18
CA LEU A 11 -32.49 2.86 25.70
C LEU A 11 -31.93 1.63 24.96
N LEU A 12 -31.23 0.73 25.61
CA LEU A 12 -30.67 -0.50 25.01
C LEU A 12 -31.61 -1.72 25.15
N LEU A 13 -32.73 -1.58 25.85
CA LEU A 13 -33.73 -2.64 26.03
C LEU A 13 -35.07 -2.39 25.35
N SER A 14 -35.22 -1.36 24.53
CA SER A 14 -36.50 -0.97 23.97
C SER A 14 -36.80 -1.18 22.48
N PRO A 15 -36.23 -2.18 21.77
CA PRO A 15 -36.93 -2.70 20.59
C PRO A 15 -37.77 -3.97 20.86
N LEU A 16 -37.74 -4.52 22.05
CA LEU A 16 -38.54 -5.74 22.36
C LEU A 16 -39.91 -5.44 22.98
N ALA A 17 -40.24 -4.20 23.30
CA ALA A 17 -41.42 -3.85 24.07
C ALA A 17 -42.65 -3.39 23.25
N THR A 18 -42.65 -3.43 21.93
CA THR A 18 -43.82 -3.11 21.07
C THR A 18 -44.27 -4.23 20.14
N LEU A 19 -43.89 -5.48 20.41
CA LEU A 19 -44.56 -6.65 19.84
C LEU A 19 -45.85 -6.84 20.65
N HIS A 20 -46.91 -6.12 20.28
CA HIS A 20 -48.27 -6.47 20.71
C HIS A 20 -48.54 -7.88 20.21
N ALA A 21 -49.04 -8.74 21.09
CA ALA A 21 -49.41 -10.10 20.82
C ALA A 21 -50.16 -10.19 19.48
N ALA A 22 -49.47 -10.67 18.45
CA ALA A 22 -50.10 -11.01 17.20
C ALA A 22 -50.69 -12.41 17.42
N ASP A 23 -51.95 -12.60 17.09
CA ASP A 23 -52.64 -13.91 17.13
C ASP A 23 -52.04 -14.94 16.15
N ALA A 24 -50.95 -14.55 15.43
CA ALA A 24 -50.29 -15.36 14.42
C ALA A 24 -48.79 -15.48 14.65
N PHE A 25 -48.23 -16.64 14.47
CA PHE A 25 -46.82 -16.99 14.65
C PHE A 25 -46.20 -17.54 13.38
N LEU A 26 -44.97 -17.26 13.13
CA LEU A 26 -44.13 -17.94 12.14
C LEU A 26 -43.64 -19.27 12.73
N ILE A 27 -43.16 -19.20 13.96
CA ILE A 27 -42.75 -20.31 14.81
C ILE A 27 -43.38 -20.11 16.19
N GLU A 28 -43.94 -21.19 16.75
CA GLU A 28 -44.50 -21.21 18.11
C GLU A 28 -43.94 -22.41 18.85
N ASP A 29 -43.23 -22.19 19.96
CA ASP A 29 -42.61 -23.22 20.81
C ASP A 29 -41.79 -24.25 20.02
N GLY A 30 -41.02 -23.79 19.05
CA GLY A 30 -40.18 -24.59 18.18
C GLY A 30 -40.94 -25.34 17.09
N GLN A 31 -42.23 -25.07 16.91
CA GLN A 31 -43.05 -25.71 15.87
C GLN A 31 -43.34 -24.75 14.72
N PRO A 32 -43.22 -25.17 13.44
CA PRO A 32 -43.50 -24.35 12.28
C PRO A 32 -45.01 -24.08 12.12
N ARG A 33 -45.40 -22.80 12.22
CA ARG A 33 -46.78 -22.32 12.01
C ARG A 33 -46.98 -21.68 10.65
N ALA A 34 -45.89 -21.38 9.95
CA ALA A 34 -45.88 -20.75 8.62
C ALA A 34 -45.33 -21.70 7.54
N GLU A 35 -45.60 -21.35 6.28
CA GLU A 35 -45.01 -21.91 5.08
C GLU A 35 -44.48 -20.84 4.16
N ILE A 36 -43.40 -21.14 3.44
CA ILE A 36 -42.75 -20.24 2.46
C ILE A 36 -43.35 -20.58 1.09
N ILE A 37 -43.97 -19.59 0.44
CA ILE A 37 -44.62 -19.76 -0.85
C ILE A 37 -43.83 -19.01 -1.93
N ILE A 38 -43.41 -19.74 -2.98
CA ILE A 38 -42.77 -19.18 -4.17
C ILE A 38 -43.58 -19.48 -5.42
N SER A 39 -43.25 -18.83 -6.53
CA SER A 39 -43.88 -19.11 -7.84
C SER A 39 -43.54 -20.53 -8.30
N ASP A 40 -44.40 -21.14 -9.17
CA ASP A 40 -44.13 -22.40 -9.82
C ASP A 40 -42.86 -22.36 -10.71
N LYS A 41 -42.53 -21.21 -11.24
CA LYS A 41 -41.34 -20.95 -12.04
C LYS A 41 -40.56 -19.76 -11.45
N PRO A 42 -39.94 -19.98 -10.28
CA PRO A 42 -39.25 -18.87 -9.59
C PRO A 42 -37.93 -18.53 -10.26
N GLN A 43 -37.55 -17.27 -10.18
CA GLN A 43 -36.20 -16.83 -10.56
C GLN A 43 -35.15 -17.48 -9.65
N ARG A 44 -33.90 -17.58 -10.11
CA ARG A 44 -32.78 -18.16 -9.33
C ARG A 44 -32.60 -17.46 -7.99
N SER A 45 -32.68 -16.12 -7.99
CA SER A 45 -32.58 -15.31 -6.77
C SER A 45 -33.75 -15.53 -5.80
N THR A 46 -34.98 -15.76 -6.30
CA THR A 46 -36.16 -16.09 -5.49
C THR A 46 -35.99 -17.44 -4.81
N ARG A 47 -35.51 -18.48 -5.53
CA ARG A 47 -35.24 -19.80 -4.92
C ARG A 47 -34.18 -19.68 -3.82
N LEU A 48 -33.08 -18.94 -4.09
CA LEU A 48 -32.05 -18.68 -3.09
C LEU A 48 -32.63 -17.95 -1.87
N ALA A 49 -33.51 -16.97 -2.08
CA ALA A 49 -34.15 -16.22 -1.00
C ALA A 49 -35.00 -17.12 -0.09
N ALA A 50 -35.81 -18.00 -0.69
CA ALA A 50 -36.62 -18.95 0.07
C ALA A 50 -35.78 -19.95 0.90
N GLN A 51 -34.68 -20.46 0.31
CA GLN A 51 -33.72 -21.32 1.03
C GLN A 51 -33.02 -20.53 2.16
N GLU A 52 -32.57 -19.32 1.89
CA GLU A 52 -31.89 -18.49 2.90
C GLU A 52 -32.82 -18.24 4.08
N LEU A 53 -34.10 -17.89 3.83
CA LEU A 53 -35.09 -17.71 4.90
C LEU A 53 -35.27 -19.01 5.71
N GLN A 54 -35.45 -20.14 5.04
CA GLN A 54 -35.64 -21.44 5.70
C GLN A 54 -34.43 -21.82 6.54
N ASP A 55 -33.22 -21.70 6.00
CA ASP A 55 -31.98 -22.11 6.67
C ASP A 55 -31.70 -21.22 7.89
N GLN A 56 -31.92 -19.91 7.77
CA GLN A 56 -31.70 -18.98 8.87
C GLN A 56 -32.74 -19.15 9.99
N ILE A 57 -34.02 -19.41 9.63
CA ILE A 57 -35.06 -19.71 10.63
C ILE A 57 -34.74 -21.03 11.37
N VAL A 58 -34.19 -22.05 10.69
CA VAL A 58 -33.71 -23.26 11.36
C VAL A 58 -32.61 -22.97 12.36
N LYS A 59 -31.64 -22.12 11.99
CA LYS A 59 -30.55 -21.69 12.90
C LYS A 59 -31.11 -20.92 14.13
N ILE A 60 -32.11 -20.07 13.93
CA ILE A 60 -32.71 -19.24 14.99
C ILE A 60 -33.56 -20.09 15.96
N SER A 61 -34.41 -21.00 15.44
CA SER A 61 -35.48 -21.62 16.21
C SER A 61 -35.39 -23.15 16.36
N GLY A 62 -34.62 -23.78 15.48
CA GLY A 62 -34.62 -25.23 15.30
C GLY A 62 -35.74 -25.75 14.41
N ALA A 63 -36.71 -24.90 14.05
CA ALA A 63 -37.89 -25.31 13.24
C ALA A 63 -37.66 -25.05 11.75
N ARG A 64 -38.11 -25.97 10.90
CA ARG A 64 -37.98 -25.84 9.44
C ARG A 64 -39.34 -25.46 8.82
N LEU A 65 -39.41 -24.32 8.18
CA LEU A 65 -40.57 -23.89 7.39
C LEU A 65 -40.56 -24.59 6.04
N PRO A 66 -41.68 -25.25 5.60
CA PRO A 66 -41.76 -25.86 4.27
C PRO A 66 -41.73 -24.79 3.17
N ILE A 67 -41.01 -25.05 2.06
CA ILE A 67 -41.04 -24.25 0.83
C ILE A 67 -41.96 -24.94 -0.15
N VAL A 68 -43.02 -24.23 -0.58
CA VAL A 68 -44.08 -24.77 -1.43
C VAL A 68 -44.45 -23.80 -2.56
N THR A 69 -45.13 -24.29 -3.59
CA THR A 69 -45.68 -23.43 -4.68
C THR A 69 -47.18 -23.19 -4.49
N GLN A 70 -47.84 -24.01 -3.66
CA GLN A 70 -49.28 -23.94 -3.32
C GLN A 70 -49.44 -23.98 -1.80
N PRO A 71 -50.33 -23.20 -1.23
CA PRO A 71 -50.60 -23.24 0.20
C PRO A 71 -51.05 -24.67 0.63
N THR A 72 -50.49 -25.14 1.76
CA THR A 72 -50.75 -26.48 2.29
C THR A 72 -51.61 -26.47 3.55
N GLY A 73 -52.08 -25.27 3.97
CA GLY A 73 -52.98 -25.13 5.14
C GLY A 73 -52.30 -24.66 6.42
N LYS A 74 -50.99 -24.24 6.37
CA LYS A 74 -50.35 -23.56 7.52
C LYS A 74 -51.07 -22.23 7.84
N ALA A 75 -51.06 -21.87 9.12
CA ALA A 75 -51.76 -20.66 9.59
C ALA A 75 -51.25 -19.38 8.91
N VAL A 76 -49.91 -19.26 8.74
CA VAL A 76 -49.28 -18.08 8.11
C VAL A 76 -48.62 -18.43 6.77
N LYS A 77 -48.86 -17.59 5.78
CA LYS A 77 -48.29 -17.68 4.42
C LYS A 77 -47.16 -16.64 4.23
N ILE A 78 -45.92 -17.06 3.98
CA ILE A 78 -44.81 -16.19 3.69
C ILE A 78 -44.56 -16.22 2.18
N PHE A 79 -45.00 -15.19 1.46
CA PHE A 79 -44.73 -15.07 0.02
C PHE A 79 -43.34 -14.51 -0.20
N VAL A 80 -42.48 -15.23 -0.91
CA VAL A 80 -41.16 -14.80 -1.30
C VAL A 80 -41.10 -14.63 -2.82
N GLY A 81 -40.83 -13.40 -3.25
CA GLY A 81 -40.78 -13.02 -4.66
C GLY A 81 -42.18 -12.87 -5.30
N ALA A 82 -42.17 -12.55 -6.58
CA ALA A 82 -43.39 -12.36 -7.35
C ALA A 82 -44.14 -13.70 -7.51
N SER A 83 -45.40 -13.74 -7.11
CA SER A 83 -46.30 -14.86 -7.28
C SER A 83 -47.69 -14.33 -7.60
N ALA A 84 -48.45 -15.04 -8.45
CA ALA A 84 -49.86 -14.70 -8.74
C ALA A 84 -50.75 -14.68 -7.48
N LYS A 85 -50.30 -15.32 -6.40
CA LYS A 85 -51.00 -15.42 -5.14
C LYS A 85 -50.54 -14.40 -4.11
N SER A 86 -49.48 -13.66 -4.37
CA SER A 86 -49.00 -12.61 -3.49
C SER A 86 -49.99 -11.46 -3.43
N PRO A 87 -50.39 -11.01 -2.23
CA PRO A 87 -51.32 -9.85 -2.10
C PRO A 87 -50.68 -8.52 -2.53
N ILE A 88 -49.37 -8.50 -2.77
CA ILE A 88 -48.60 -7.29 -3.15
C ILE A 88 -47.70 -7.61 -4.37
N LYS A 89 -47.56 -6.61 -5.26
CA LYS A 89 -46.70 -6.67 -6.44
C LYS A 89 -45.40 -5.89 -6.26
N ALA A 90 -44.34 -6.25 -7.05
CA ALA A 90 -43.02 -5.64 -7.02
C ALA A 90 -42.92 -4.42 -7.94
N GLU A 91 -43.89 -3.50 -7.92
CA GLU A 91 -43.84 -2.34 -8.81
C GLU A 91 -42.88 -1.25 -8.30
N GLY A 92 -42.01 -0.75 -9.18
CA GLY A 92 -41.06 0.35 -8.89
C GLY A 92 -39.94 0.00 -7.91
N LEU A 93 -39.61 -1.25 -7.74
CA LEU A 93 -38.54 -1.74 -6.84
C LEU A 93 -37.26 -2.01 -7.58
N GLN A 94 -36.68 -0.96 -8.18
CA GLN A 94 -35.44 -1.05 -8.98
C GLN A 94 -34.18 -1.15 -8.10
N HIS A 95 -33.07 -1.60 -8.70
CA HIS A 95 -31.74 -1.65 -8.09
C HIS A 95 -31.67 -2.46 -6.79
N GLY A 96 -32.45 -3.54 -6.69
CA GLY A 96 -32.50 -4.37 -5.50
C GLY A 96 -33.30 -3.81 -4.34
N ALA A 97 -34.10 -2.75 -4.56
CA ALA A 97 -35.09 -2.28 -3.59
C ALA A 97 -36.09 -3.38 -3.27
N TYR A 98 -36.70 -3.31 -2.11
CA TYR A 98 -37.61 -4.33 -1.65
C TYR A 98 -38.74 -3.79 -0.78
N ARG A 99 -39.80 -4.60 -0.66
CA ARG A 99 -40.90 -4.32 0.26
C ARG A 99 -41.13 -5.52 1.20
N ILE A 100 -41.35 -5.19 2.48
CA ILE A 100 -41.79 -6.13 3.49
C ILE A 100 -43.15 -5.65 3.97
N ALA A 101 -44.18 -6.48 3.83
CA ALA A 101 -45.50 -6.13 4.33
C ALA A 101 -46.17 -7.35 4.95
N THR A 102 -47.00 -7.13 5.94
CA THR A 102 -47.75 -8.18 6.67
C THR A 102 -49.22 -7.87 6.77
N GLY A 103 -50.04 -8.91 6.76
CA GLY A 103 -51.44 -8.88 7.10
C GLY A 103 -51.76 -9.75 8.32
N ALA A 104 -52.97 -10.12 8.50
CA ALA A 104 -53.41 -10.92 9.66
C ALA A 104 -52.76 -12.34 9.68
N ASP A 105 -52.62 -12.97 8.50
CA ASP A 105 -52.14 -14.34 8.35
C ASP A 105 -51.11 -14.51 7.20
N TRP A 106 -50.50 -13.39 6.78
CA TRP A 106 -49.54 -13.42 5.69
C TRP A 106 -48.40 -12.39 5.87
N MET A 107 -47.29 -12.73 5.26
CA MET A 107 -46.12 -11.83 5.07
C MET A 107 -45.69 -11.89 3.60
N VAL A 108 -45.30 -10.74 3.05
CA VAL A 108 -44.69 -10.65 1.70
C VAL A 108 -43.30 -10.10 1.82
N LEU A 109 -42.33 -10.80 1.24
CA LEU A 109 -40.92 -10.43 1.09
C LEU A 109 -40.63 -10.34 -0.40
N ILE A 110 -40.70 -9.15 -0.98
CA ILE A 110 -40.73 -8.96 -2.43
C ILE A 110 -39.82 -7.83 -2.88
N GLY A 111 -39.17 -8.02 -4.03
CA GLY A 111 -38.44 -7.04 -4.78
C GLY A 111 -38.41 -7.43 -6.24
N ASP A 112 -37.74 -6.64 -7.08
CA ASP A 112 -37.52 -7.00 -8.46
C ASP A 112 -36.48 -8.13 -8.55
N ASP A 113 -36.80 -9.20 -9.24
CA ASP A 113 -35.94 -10.36 -9.45
C ASP A 113 -35.87 -10.67 -10.96
N SER A 114 -34.66 -10.79 -11.47
CA SER A 114 -34.43 -11.21 -12.86
C SER A 114 -33.18 -12.04 -12.99
N ASP A 115 -33.24 -13.01 -13.90
CA ASP A 115 -32.16 -13.93 -14.19
C ASP A 115 -31.26 -13.34 -15.28
N PHE A 116 -29.99 -13.06 -14.94
CA PHE A 116 -28.99 -12.59 -15.88
C PHE A 116 -28.62 -13.69 -16.89
N THR A 117 -28.46 -13.30 -18.15
CA THR A 117 -27.92 -14.16 -19.20
C THR A 117 -26.76 -13.43 -19.88
N PRO A 118 -25.52 -13.99 -19.86
CA PRO A 118 -24.38 -13.35 -20.49
C PRO A 118 -24.53 -13.30 -22.00
N THR A 119 -24.11 -12.18 -22.60
CA THR A 119 -24.07 -12.00 -24.04
C THR A 119 -22.71 -12.48 -24.58
N ALA A 120 -22.72 -13.29 -25.62
CA ALA A 120 -21.53 -13.74 -26.33
C ALA A 120 -21.02 -12.66 -27.32
N PRO A 121 -19.69 -12.61 -27.59
CA PRO A 121 -18.67 -13.52 -27.03
C PRO A 121 -18.19 -13.10 -25.63
N PHE A 122 -17.95 -14.10 -24.77
CA PHE A 122 -17.34 -13.89 -23.45
C PHE A 122 -16.51 -15.11 -23.06
N ALA A 123 -15.48 -14.90 -22.22
CA ALA A 123 -14.68 -16.01 -21.71
C ALA A 123 -15.33 -16.62 -20.45
N GLN A 124 -15.55 -17.93 -20.46
CA GLN A 124 -16.07 -18.65 -19.30
C GLN A 124 -15.03 -18.84 -18.18
N GLY A 125 -13.75 -18.71 -18.49
CA GLY A 125 -12.63 -18.82 -17.60
C GLY A 125 -11.32 -18.42 -18.29
N ASN A 126 -10.21 -18.45 -17.57
CA ASN A 126 -8.90 -18.03 -18.13
C ASN A 126 -8.47 -18.88 -19.32
N GLY A 127 -8.78 -20.19 -19.32
CA GLY A 127 -8.46 -21.07 -20.45
C GLY A 127 -9.29 -20.82 -21.73
N ASP A 128 -10.35 -20.03 -21.63
CA ASP A 128 -11.30 -19.76 -22.71
C ASP A 128 -11.14 -18.37 -23.36
N ILE A 129 -10.18 -17.58 -22.86
CA ILE A 129 -9.99 -16.19 -23.32
C ILE A 129 -9.66 -16.15 -24.83
N LYS A 130 -8.80 -17.05 -25.29
CA LYS A 130 -8.39 -17.08 -26.73
C LYS A 130 -9.57 -17.37 -27.67
N ARG A 131 -10.48 -18.28 -27.28
CA ARG A 131 -11.69 -18.58 -28.05
C ARG A 131 -12.60 -17.35 -28.12
N ALA A 132 -12.91 -16.77 -26.96
CA ALA A 132 -13.78 -15.59 -26.90
C ALA A 132 -13.20 -14.40 -27.69
N GLN A 133 -11.87 -14.19 -27.60
CA GLN A 133 -11.16 -13.16 -28.36
C GLN A 133 -11.28 -13.41 -29.88
N ALA A 134 -11.07 -14.66 -30.33
CA ALA A 134 -11.20 -14.99 -31.76
C ALA A 134 -12.64 -14.80 -32.29
N GLU A 135 -13.66 -15.07 -31.46
CA GLU A 135 -15.05 -14.78 -31.80
C GLU A 135 -15.33 -13.28 -31.90
N TRP A 136 -14.75 -12.48 -30.98
CA TRP A 136 -14.83 -11.03 -31.00
C TRP A 136 -14.17 -10.45 -32.26
N GLU A 137 -12.96 -10.90 -32.60
CA GLU A 137 -12.24 -10.48 -33.81
C GLU A 137 -13.02 -10.83 -35.08
N LYS A 138 -13.64 -12.02 -35.14
CA LYS A 138 -14.50 -12.43 -36.26
C LYS A 138 -15.74 -11.54 -36.34
N LEU A 139 -16.35 -11.20 -35.22
CA LEU A 139 -17.56 -10.36 -35.18
C LEU A 139 -17.26 -8.91 -35.58
N THR A 140 -16.14 -8.37 -35.15
CA THR A 140 -15.79 -6.95 -35.38
C THR A 140 -14.94 -6.73 -36.61
N VAL A 141 -14.41 -7.81 -37.21
CA VAL A 141 -13.43 -7.76 -38.32
C VAL A 141 -12.23 -6.86 -37.95
N SER A 142 -11.79 -6.95 -36.71
CA SER A 142 -10.73 -6.12 -36.11
C SER A 142 -9.89 -6.91 -35.11
N SER A 143 -8.60 -6.51 -34.95
CA SER A 143 -7.70 -7.08 -33.94
C SER A 143 -7.87 -6.48 -32.56
N TRP A 144 -8.92 -5.73 -32.30
CA TRP A 144 -9.16 -5.13 -30.99
C TRP A 144 -9.30 -6.18 -29.89
N GLY A 145 -8.76 -5.88 -28.73
CA GLY A 145 -9.09 -6.66 -27.54
C GLY A 145 -10.58 -6.62 -27.23
N MET A 146 -11.07 -7.73 -26.74
CA MET A 146 -12.46 -7.87 -26.31
C MET A 146 -12.74 -6.95 -25.09
N PRO A 147 -13.92 -6.33 -24.98
CA PRO A 147 -14.27 -5.52 -23.82
C PRO A 147 -14.24 -6.35 -22.53
N ASN A 148 -14.14 -5.64 -21.41
CA ASN A 148 -14.07 -6.29 -20.10
C ASN A 148 -15.43 -6.91 -19.72
N THR A 149 -15.63 -8.17 -20.05
CA THR A 149 -16.75 -9.00 -19.60
C THR A 149 -16.40 -9.79 -18.31
N GLY A 150 -15.43 -9.29 -17.54
CA GLY A 150 -14.94 -9.97 -16.34
C GLY A 150 -16.00 -10.25 -15.29
N LEU A 151 -17.06 -9.42 -15.22
CA LEU A 151 -18.21 -9.65 -14.34
C LEU A 151 -18.99 -10.93 -14.70
N TYR A 152 -18.94 -11.38 -15.96
CA TYR A 152 -19.57 -12.63 -16.39
C TYR A 152 -18.88 -13.88 -15.79
N LYS A 153 -17.69 -13.73 -15.21
CA LYS A 153 -17.00 -14.78 -14.47
C LYS A 153 -17.56 -14.98 -13.06
N ASN A 154 -18.31 -14.02 -12.53
CA ASN A 154 -18.89 -14.07 -11.20
C ASN A 154 -20.15 -14.94 -11.15
N ARG A 155 -19.99 -16.18 -11.58
CA ARG A 155 -21.05 -17.19 -11.52
C ARG A 155 -20.90 -17.99 -10.23
N LEU A 156 -21.88 -17.84 -9.34
CA LEU A 156 -21.95 -18.62 -8.12
C LEU A 156 -22.71 -19.92 -8.36
N ARG A 157 -22.08 -21.05 -8.10
CA ARG A 157 -22.72 -22.34 -8.07
C ARG A 157 -23.04 -22.68 -6.60
N LEU A 158 -24.19 -22.28 -6.15
CA LEU A 158 -24.71 -22.71 -4.86
C LEU A 158 -25.50 -23.98 -5.08
N PRO A 159 -25.21 -25.08 -4.33
CA PRO A 159 -25.98 -26.31 -4.44
C PRO A 159 -27.43 -26.02 -4.07
N GLY A 160 -28.33 -26.49 -4.87
CA GLY A 160 -29.74 -26.61 -4.52
C GLY A 160 -29.92 -27.65 -3.40
N ASP A 161 -31.01 -27.56 -2.74
CA ASP A 161 -31.28 -28.45 -1.63
C ASP A 161 -31.71 -29.81 -2.10
N VAL A 162 -30.77 -30.66 -2.29
CA VAL A 162 -30.95 -31.99 -2.84
C VAL A 162 -31.68 -32.89 -1.85
N GLY A 163 -32.92 -33.27 -2.19
CA GLY A 163 -33.63 -34.29 -1.46
C GLY A 163 -34.11 -33.91 -0.06
N ARG A 164 -34.50 -32.68 0.16
CA ARG A 164 -35.12 -32.25 1.41
C ARG A 164 -36.39 -33.07 1.70
N PRO A 165 -36.46 -33.69 2.88
CA PRO A 165 -37.58 -34.58 3.21
C PRO A 165 -38.88 -33.82 3.48
N ASP A 166 -38.86 -32.50 3.52
CA ASP A 166 -40.00 -31.63 3.87
C ASP A 166 -40.77 -31.07 2.67
N GLY A 167 -40.51 -31.58 1.47
CA GLY A 167 -41.22 -31.15 0.25
C GLY A 167 -40.74 -29.83 -0.33
N ALA A 168 -39.51 -29.42 -0.02
CA ALA A 168 -38.92 -28.22 -0.63
C ALA A 168 -38.99 -28.28 -2.16
N VAL A 169 -39.29 -27.13 -2.78
CA VAL A 169 -39.54 -26.98 -4.22
C VAL A 169 -38.25 -27.01 -5.07
N THR A 170 -37.08 -27.13 -4.47
CA THR A 170 -35.82 -27.31 -5.20
C THR A 170 -35.77 -28.72 -5.81
N ALA A 171 -35.51 -28.76 -7.12
CA ALA A 171 -35.37 -30.01 -7.83
C ALA A 171 -34.20 -30.83 -7.28
N LYS A 172 -34.38 -32.15 -7.19
CA LYS A 172 -33.32 -33.08 -6.79
C LYS A 172 -32.11 -32.92 -7.71
N ASN A 173 -30.94 -32.72 -7.14
CA ASN A 173 -29.68 -32.47 -7.85
C ASN A 173 -29.61 -31.13 -8.61
N GLU A 174 -30.52 -30.18 -8.41
CA GLU A 174 -30.46 -28.87 -9.01
C GLU A 174 -29.39 -27.98 -8.34
N THR A 175 -28.61 -27.28 -9.13
CA THR A 175 -27.65 -26.27 -8.65
C THR A 175 -28.24 -24.88 -8.86
N LEU A 176 -28.28 -24.07 -7.82
CA LEU A 176 -28.64 -22.65 -7.92
C LEU A 176 -27.51 -21.86 -8.59
N ASN A 177 -27.54 -21.75 -9.89
CA ASN A 177 -26.56 -21.02 -10.69
C ASN A 177 -26.81 -19.50 -10.61
N VAL A 178 -26.60 -18.92 -9.45
CA VAL A 178 -26.83 -17.49 -9.24
C VAL A 178 -25.64 -16.69 -9.78
N TRP A 179 -25.92 -15.64 -10.54
CA TRP A 179 -24.91 -14.71 -11.02
C TRP A 179 -24.82 -13.48 -10.14
N GLY A 180 -23.64 -12.88 -10.03
CA GLY A 180 -23.46 -11.60 -9.36
C GLY A 180 -24.31 -10.48 -9.98
N LEU A 181 -24.73 -10.68 -11.23
CA LEU A 181 -25.55 -9.77 -12.04
C LEU A 181 -27.07 -10.11 -12.03
N ASP A 182 -27.51 -11.16 -11.33
CA ASP A 182 -28.94 -11.39 -11.14
C ASP A 182 -29.53 -10.26 -10.28
N GLU A 183 -30.71 -9.72 -10.66
CA GLU A 183 -31.46 -8.86 -9.76
C GLU A 183 -32.03 -9.69 -8.61
N ARG A 184 -31.95 -9.19 -7.39
CA ARG A 184 -32.15 -9.96 -6.17
C ARG A 184 -32.95 -9.20 -5.13
N GLY A 185 -34.00 -8.49 -5.54
CA GLY A 185 -34.80 -7.68 -4.64
C GLY A 185 -35.47 -8.49 -3.53
N SER A 186 -36.02 -9.65 -3.87
CA SER A 186 -36.65 -10.55 -2.88
C SER A 186 -35.64 -11.20 -1.92
N PHE A 187 -34.43 -11.48 -2.38
CA PHE A 187 -33.35 -11.93 -1.50
C PHE A 187 -32.95 -10.83 -0.51
N ASN A 188 -32.89 -9.59 -0.95
CA ASN A 188 -32.63 -8.44 -0.07
C ASN A 188 -33.77 -8.25 0.95
N ALA A 189 -35.03 -8.47 0.55
CA ALA A 189 -36.19 -8.45 1.46
C ALA A 189 -36.04 -9.50 2.57
N VAL A 190 -35.66 -10.72 2.21
CA VAL A 190 -35.39 -11.81 3.18
C VAL A 190 -34.25 -11.41 4.12
N CYS A 191 -33.14 -10.91 3.61
CA CYS A 191 -32.02 -10.46 4.43
C CYS A 191 -32.41 -9.27 5.33
N GLY A 192 -33.21 -8.34 4.83
CA GLY A 192 -33.76 -7.23 5.62
C GLY A 192 -34.65 -7.72 6.77
N PHE A 193 -35.52 -8.69 6.52
CA PHE A 193 -36.32 -9.32 7.56
C PHE A 193 -35.46 -10.05 8.61
N LEU A 194 -34.51 -10.87 8.17
CA LEU A 194 -33.57 -11.55 9.08
C LEU A 194 -32.75 -10.57 9.93
N HIS A 195 -32.35 -9.45 9.35
CA HIS A 195 -31.67 -8.38 10.09
C HIS A 195 -32.56 -7.80 11.20
N LYS A 196 -33.88 -7.65 10.96
CA LYS A 196 -34.84 -7.23 11.97
C LYS A 196 -35.04 -8.27 13.09
N LEU A 197 -34.87 -9.54 12.79
CA LEU A 197 -34.83 -10.62 13.79
C LEU A 197 -33.53 -10.64 14.60
N GLY A 198 -32.54 -9.82 14.28
CA GLY A 198 -31.27 -9.72 14.99
C GLY A 198 -30.11 -10.48 14.33
N VAL A 199 -30.31 -11.05 13.14
CA VAL A 199 -29.21 -11.71 12.40
C VAL A 199 -28.24 -10.68 11.88
N ARG A 200 -26.94 -10.96 12.03
CA ARG A 200 -25.85 -10.16 11.44
C ARG A 200 -24.85 -11.06 10.75
N TRP A 201 -24.26 -10.55 9.67
CA TRP A 201 -23.22 -11.24 8.88
C TRP A 201 -22.00 -10.34 8.77
N TYR A 202 -21.14 -10.31 9.81
CA TYR A 202 -19.98 -9.42 9.85
C TYR A 202 -18.81 -9.92 9.03
N LEU A 203 -18.72 -11.24 8.77
CA LEU A 203 -17.63 -11.89 8.05
C LEU A 203 -18.22 -13.07 7.22
N PRO A 204 -17.58 -13.51 6.13
CA PRO A 204 -17.99 -14.74 5.45
C PRO A 204 -17.93 -15.98 6.34
N GLY A 205 -18.89 -16.87 6.16
CA GLY A 205 -18.99 -18.14 6.90
C GLY A 205 -19.54 -17.99 8.32
N GLU A 206 -19.62 -19.12 9.03
CA GLU A 206 -20.26 -19.22 10.35
C GLU A 206 -19.59 -18.33 11.41
N MET A 207 -18.28 -18.12 11.32
CA MET A 207 -17.55 -17.27 12.24
C MET A 207 -18.09 -15.83 12.24
N GLY A 208 -18.57 -15.36 11.08
CA GLY A 208 -19.12 -14.03 10.91
C GLY A 208 -20.59 -13.90 11.26
N GLU A 209 -21.30 -15.01 11.45
CA GLU A 209 -22.74 -15.00 11.73
C GLU A 209 -23.03 -14.74 13.20
N VAL A 210 -23.85 -13.75 13.47
CA VAL A 210 -24.48 -13.54 14.78
C VAL A 210 -25.92 -13.96 14.65
N MET A 211 -26.31 -14.99 15.42
CA MET A 211 -27.61 -15.63 15.34
C MET A 211 -28.35 -15.49 16.67
N PRO A 212 -29.53 -14.86 16.69
CA PRO A 212 -30.39 -14.91 17.86
C PRO A 212 -30.94 -16.32 18.07
N SER A 213 -31.32 -16.66 19.29
CA SER A 213 -31.99 -17.94 19.62
C SER A 213 -33.40 -17.62 20.08
N MET A 214 -34.41 -18.10 19.31
CA MET A 214 -35.83 -17.82 19.56
C MET A 214 -36.65 -19.07 19.33
N LYS A 215 -37.31 -19.58 20.32
CA LYS A 215 -38.26 -20.72 20.19
C LYS A 215 -39.64 -20.30 19.62
N THR A 216 -39.96 -19.01 19.76
CA THR A 216 -41.21 -18.43 19.26
C THR A 216 -40.88 -17.17 18.46
N ILE A 217 -41.42 -17.07 17.25
CA ILE A 217 -41.31 -15.91 16.36
C ILE A 217 -42.72 -15.51 15.95
N ALA A 218 -43.20 -14.39 16.51
CA ALA A 218 -44.50 -13.81 16.14
C ALA A 218 -44.46 -13.24 14.73
N LEU A 219 -45.61 -13.19 14.05
CA LEU A 219 -45.77 -12.44 12.81
C LEU A 219 -45.71 -10.91 13.11
N PRO A 220 -44.62 -10.21 12.71
CA PRO A 220 -44.54 -8.80 13.03
C PRO A 220 -45.50 -7.95 12.20
N LYS A 221 -45.89 -6.77 12.69
CA LYS A 221 -46.65 -5.80 11.88
C LYS A 221 -45.65 -4.94 11.12
N LEU A 222 -45.53 -5.12 9.79
CA LEU A 222 -44.61 -4.40 8.94
C LEU A 222 -45.33 -3.93 7.66
N ASP A 223 -45.09 -2.74 7.24
CA ASP A 223 -45.37 -2.22 5.89
C ASP A 223 -44.33 -1.19 5.52
N GLU A 224 -43.25 -1.64 4.91
CA GLU A 224 -42.11 -0.80 4.58
C GLU A 224 -41.57 -1.10 3.19
N THR A 225 -41.15 -0.05 2.50
CA THR A 225 -40.39 -0.13 1.26
C THR A 225 -38.99 0.43 1.52
N VAL A 226 -38.00 -0.41 1.32
CA VAL A 226 -36.59 -0.08 1.51
C VAL A 226 -35.92 0.09 0.16
N ARG A 227 -35.27 1.23 -0.04
CA ARG A 227 -34.57 1.58 -1.26
C ARG A 227 -33.09 1.84 -0.94
N PRO A 228 -32.15 1.38 -1.75
CA PRO A 228 -30.76 1.73 -1.58
C PRO A 228 -30.52 3.18 -1.98
N ASP A 229 -29.55 3.82 -1.33
CA ASP A 229 -29.10 5.17 -1.65
C ASP A 229 -28.30 5.23 -2.96
N PHE A 230 -27.72 4.10 -3.36
CA PHE A 230 -26.94 3.96 -4.58
C PHE A 230 -27.42 2.79 -5.46
N ALA A 231 -27.49 3.01 -6.76
CA ALA A 231 -27.81 1.96 -7.73
C ALA A 231 -26.68 0.93 -7.86
N LEU A 232 -25.44 1.39 -7.96
CA LEU A 232 -24.23 0.56 -7.99
C LEU A 232 -23.62 0.42 -6.60
N ARG A 233 -23.45 -0.81 -6.13
CA ARG A 233 -22.90 -1.16 -4.82
C ARG A 233 -21.98 -2.35 -4.97
N GLN A 234 -20.88 -2.15 -5.73
CA GLN A 234 -20.00 -3.22 -6.18
C GLN A 234 -18.78 -3.37 -5.28
N PHE A 235 -18.52 -4.60 -4.86
CA PHE A 235 -17.26 -4.97 -4.19
C PHE A 235 -16.52 -6.00 -5.05
N ASN A 236 -15.34 -5.63 -5.51
CA ASN A 236 -14.43 -6.51 -6.21
C ASN A 236 -13.41 -7.09 -5.24
N PHE A 237 -13.58 -8.35 -4.88
CA PHE A 237 -12.63 -9.09 -4.05
C PHE A 237 -11.45 -9.55 -4.91
N ARG A 238 -10.45 -8.69 -5.06
CA ARG A 238 -9.20 -9.03 -5.76
C ARG A 238 -8.31 -9.86 -4.85
N PHE A 239 -7.69 -10.88 -5.41
CA PHE A 239 -6.72 -11.76 -4.72
C PHE A 239 -7.29 -12.56 -3.56
N SER A 240 -8.58 -12.52 -3.35
CA SER A 240 -9.19 -13.32 -2.33
C SER A 240 -9.40 -14.75 -2.83
N THR A 241 -9.36 -15.66 -1.94
CA THR A 241 -10.12 -16.89 -1.98
C THR A 241 -11.63 -16.56 -2.02
N ALA A 242 -12.08 -15.81 -3.04
CA ALA A 242 -13.48 -15.47 -3.24
C ALA A 242 -14.24 -16.76 -3.56
N GLY A 243 -14.41 -17.56 -2.54
CA GLY A 243 -15.23 -18.76 -2.58
C GLY A 243 -16.72 -18.42 -2.55
N PRO A 244 -17.59 -19.41 -2.70
CA PRO A 244 -19.04 -19.26 -2.62
C PRO A 244 -19.50 -18.52 -1.35
N GLU A 245 -18.81 -18.73 -0.22
CA GLU A 245 -19.14 -18.10 1.06
C GLU A 245 -18.95 -16.58 1.05
N THR A 246 -17.83 -16.08 0.48
CA THR A 246 -17.58 -14.64 0.36
C THR A 246 -18.63 -13.99 -0.54
N SER A 247 -18.97 -14.64 -1.62
CA SER A 247 -19.97 -14.12 -2.56
C SER A 247 -21.39 -14.15 -1.96
N LYS A 248 -21.74 -15.19 -1.23
CA LYS A 248 -22.99 -15.28 -0.50
C LYS A 248 -23.07 -14.19 0.57
N TRP A 249 -21.99 -13.96 1.30
CA TRP A 249 -21.89 -12.88 2.27
C TRP A 249 -22.11 -11.50 1.64
N ALA A 250 -21.44 -11.19 0.52
CA ALA A 250 -21.64 -9.94 -0.21
C ALA A 250 -23.11 -9.77 -0.66
N MET A 251 -23.76 -10.84 -1.15
CA MET A 251 -25.19 -10.79 -1.49
C MET A 251 -26.08 -10.49 -0.27
N ARG A 252 -25.80 -11.09 0.88
CA ARG A 252 -26.52 -10.84 2.14
C ARG A 252 -26.40 -9.39 2.60
N LEU A 253 -25.31 -8.72 2.26
CA LEU A 253 -25.09 -7.30 2.52
C LEU A 253 -25.80 -6.37 1.51
N GLY A 254 -26.51 -6.94 0.53
CA GLY A 254 -27.24 -6.15 -0.46
C GLY A 254 -26.35 -5.49 -1.50
N THR A 255 -25.16 -6.04 -1.78
CA THR A 255 -24.31 -5.57 -2.89
C THR A 255 -24.99 -5.81 -4.23
N ARG A 256 -24.68 -4.99 -5.23
CA ARG A 256 -25.20 -5.10 -6.57
C ARG A 256 -24.13 -4.71 -7.58
N ASN A 257 -23.81 -5.64 -8.47
CA ASN A 257 -22.99 -5.38 -9.63
C ASN A 257 -23.86 -4.91 -10.80
N ASP A 258 -23.26 -4.19 -11.73
CA ASP A 258 -23.93 -3.77 -12.94
C ASP A 258 -23.00 -4.02 -14.14
N ASP A 259 -23.40 -4.86 -15.07
CA ASP A 259 -22.64 -5.15 -16.29
C ASP A 259 -22.72 -4.03 -17.33
N LYS A 260 -23.67 -3.13 -17.15
CA LYS A 260 -23.90 -2.01 -18.06
C LYS A 260 -23.05 -0.78 -17.72
N LEU A 261 -22.50 -0.70 -16.49
CA LEU A 261 -21.59 0.36 -16.05
C LEU A 261 -20.14 -0.15 -16.04
N GLN A 262 -19.39 0.20 -17.06
CA GLN A 262 -18.02 -0.30 -17.28
C GLN A 262 -16.96 0.59 -16.60
N ILE A 263 -16.59 0.29 -15.37
CA ILE A 263 -15.48 0.98 -14.67
C ILE A 263 -14.20 0.15 -14.87
N ALA A 264 -13.40 0.50 -15.85
CA ALA A 264 -12.17 -0.21 -16.19
C ALA A 264 -11.23 0.67 -17.02
N HIS A 265 -9.96 0.28 -17.17
CA HIS A 265 -9.03 0.83 -18.15
C HIS A 265 -9.41 0.37 -19.57
N GLY A 266 -10.49 0.91 -20.10
CA GLY A 266 -11.10 0.44 -21.35
C GLY A 266 -10.16 0.49 -22.55
N MET A 267 -9.33 1.53 -22.63
CA MET A 267 -8.35 1.66 -23.72
C MET A 267 -7.29 0.56 -23.69
N ALA A 268 -6.91 0.06 -22.49
CA ALA A 268 -6.01 -1.08 -22.38
C ALA A 268 -6.64 -2.38 -22.92
N ASN A 269 -7.95 -2.55 -22.79
CA ASN A 269 -8.65 -3.70 -23.40
C ASN A 269 -8.60 -3.64 -24.92
N MET A 270 -8.84 -2.46 -25.50
CA MET A 270 -8.83 -2.27 -26.97
C MET A 270 -7.44 -2.54 -27.57
N THR A 271 -6.38 -1.97 -26.97
CA THR A 271 -5.04 -1.87 -27.55
C THR A 271 -4.00 -2.82 -26.95
N GLY A 272 -4.35 -3.56 -25.91
CA GLY A 272 -3.42 -4.33 -25.09
C GLY A 272 -2.95 -5.66 -25.69
N ASN A 273 -2.88 -5.79 -27.03
CA ASN A 273 -2.44 -6.99 -27.72
C ASN A 273 -1.35 -6.70 -28.78
N ASP A 274 -0.49 -7.71 -29.01
CA ASP A 274 0.65 -7.59 -29.91
C ASP A 274 0.26 -7.27 -31.36
N ALA A 275 -0.87 -7.77 -31.83
CA ALA A 275 -1.35 -7.53 -33.20
C ALA A 275 -1.71 -6.06 -33.44
N THR A 276 -2.35 -5.42 -32.46
CA THR A 276 -2.67 -3.99 -32.51
C THR A 276 -1.40 -3.15 -32.51
N PHE A 277 -0.41 -3.48 -31.67
CA PHE A 277 0.85 -2.76 -31.68
C PHE A 277 1.63 -2.93 -32.98
N ALA A 278 1.69 -4.15 -33.51
CA ALA A 278 2.38 -4.43 -34.77
C ALA A 278 1.76 -3.68 -35.95
N ALA A 279 0.43 -3.56 -35.95
CA ALA A 279 -0.30 -2.86 -37.01
C ALA A 279 -0.23 -1.33 -36.87
N HIS A 280 -0.24 -0.82 -35.66
CA HIS A 280 -0.42 0.60 -35.32
C HIS A 280 0.49 1.09 -34.22
N PRO A 281 1.83 1.01 -34.35
CA PRO A 281 2.74 1.50 -33.33
C PRO A 281 2.56 3.00 -33.03
N GLU A 282 2.10 3.78 -34.00
CA GLU A 282 1.83 5.23 -33.86
C GLU A 282 0.65 5.56 -32.94
N TRP A 283 -0.19 4.60 -32.58
CA TRP A 283 -1.24 4.79 -31.58
C TRP A 283 -0.69 4.84 -30.15
N PHE A 284 0.50 4.27 -29.94
CA PHE A 284 1.13 4.22 -28.62
C PHE A 284 1.96 5.46 -28.36
N ALA A 285 2.08 5.87 -27.10
CA ALA A 285 2.83 7.04 -26.71
C ALA A 285 4.32 6.89 -27.05
N LEU A 286 4.95 7.98 -27.45
CA LEU A 286 6.36 8.07 -27.74
C LEU A 286 7.10 8.56 -26.50
N TYR A 287 8.06 7.79 -26.01
CA TYR A 287 8.96 8.18 -24.91
C TYR A 287 10.40 7.81 -25.28
N GLY A 288 11.34 8.75 -25.11
CA GLY A 288 12.75 8.49 -25.45
C GLY A 288 12.98 7.99 -26.87
N GLY A 289 12.20 8.47 -27.85
CA GLY A 289 12.29 8.08 -29.25
C GLY A 289 11.66 6.71 -29.58
N LYS A 290 11.09 6.00 -28.63
CA LYS A 290 10.46 4.68 -28.79
C LYS A 290 8.95 4.71 -28.49
N ARG A 291 8.16 3.89 -29.18
CA ARG A 291 6.75 3.70 -28.85
C ARG A 291 6.62 2.79 -27.64
N HIS A 292 5.79 3.21 -26.69
CA HIS A 292 5.65 2.56 -25.37
C HIS A 292 4.74 1.32 -25.46
N TYR A 293 5.36 0.17 -25.63
CA TYR A 293 4.64 -1.11 -25.63
C TYR A 293 5.45 -2.21 -24.95
N THR A 294 4.79 -2.93 -24.05
CA THR A 294 5.28 -4.14 -23.40
C THR A 294 4.24 -5.23 -23.55
N PRO A 295 4.56 -6.40 -24.14
CA PRO A 295 3.62 -7.50 -24.27
C PRO A 295 2.95 -7.91 -22.96
N GLY A 296 1.64 -8.07 -22.97
CA GLY A 296 0.87 -8.48 -21.78
C GLY A 296 0.71 -7.42 -20.68
N SER A 297 1.26 -6.22 -20.86
CA SER A 297 1.10 -5.13 -19.91
C SER A 297 -0.21 -4.38 -20.10
N SER A 298 -0.92 -4.08 -19.01
CA SER A 298 -2.08 -3.18 -19.00
C SER A 298 -1.70 -1.69 -18.92
N LYS A 299 -0.39 -1.37 -18.94
CA LYS A 299 0.16 -0.03 -18.77
C LYS A 299 0.70 0.59 -20.04
N ASN A 300 0.42 0.00 -21.20
CA ASN A 300 0.86 0.49 -22.51
C ASN A 300 0.18 1.81 -22.86
N GLN A 301 0.89 2.93 -22.72
CA GLN A 301 0.32 4.28 -22.86
C GLN A 301 0.07 4.65 -24.31
N LEU A 302 -0.92 5.52 -24.55
CA LEU A 302 -1.43 5.85 -25.87
C LEU A 302 -1.20 7.32 -26.23
N CYS A 303 -1.20 7.60 -27.53
CA CYS A 303 -1.09 8.93 -28.11
C CYS A 303 -2.48 9.51 -28.42
N TYR A 304 -3.11 10.21 -27.50
CA TYR A 304 -4.47 10.78 -27.67
C TYR A 304 -4.57 11.93 -28.68
N SER A 305 -3.45 12.37 -29.27
CA SER A 305 -3.43 13.27 -30.41
C SER A 305 -3.45 12.55 -31.77
N ASN A 306 -3.52 11.21 -31.78
CA ASN A 306 -3.63 10.42 -32.99
C ASN A 306 -5.09 10.31 -33.43
N GLU A 307 -5.43 10.87 -34.55
CA GLU A 307 -6.80 10.91 -35.09
C GLU A 307 -7.30 9.53 -35.57
N GLU A 308 -6.41 8.64 -35.98
CA GLU A 308 -6.78 7.28 -36.33
C GLU A 308 -7.18 6.50 -35.07
N LEU A 309 -6.37 6.56 -33.99
CA LEU A 309 -6.74 6.02 -32.68
C LEU A 309 -8.09 6.56 -32.21
N PHE A 310 -8.35 7.85 -32.36
CA PHE A 310 -9.64 8.45 -32.03
C PHE A 310 -10.80 7.78 -32.81
N ARG A 311 -10.69 7.67 -34.13
CA ARG A 311 -11.73 7.04 -34.97
C ARG A 311 -11.92 5.57 -34.59
N GLU A 312 -10.85 4.84 -34.40
CA GLU A 312 -10.92 3.44 -33.99
C GLU A 312 -11.52 3.25 -32.59
N THR A 313 -11.24 4.17 -31.66
CA THR A 313 -11.89 4.18 -30.33
C THR A 313 -13.41 4.32 -30.45
N VAL A 314 -13.88 5.21 -31.30
CA VAL A 314 -15.32 5.38 -31.57
C VAL A 314 -15.93 4.10 -32.18
N ARG A 315 -15.25 3.46 -33.15
CA ARG A 315 -15.71 2.20 -33.74
C ARG A 315 -15.76 1.08 -32.73
N TRP A 316 -14.72 0.91 -31.93
CA TRP A 316 -14.66 -0.08 -30.85
C TRP A 316 -15.75 0.14 -29.79
N ALA A 317 -15.99 1.38 -29.39
CA ALA A 317 -17.05 1.72 -28.45
C ALA A 317 -18.44 1.37 -29.01
N ARG A 318 -18.72 1.70 -30.27
CA ARG A 318 -19.98 1.34 -30.96
C ARG A 318 -20.16 -0.18 -31.03
N ALA A 319 -19.11 -0.92 -31.42
CA ALA A 319 -19.16 -2.38 -31.50
C ALA A 319 -19.54 -3.03 -30.15
N GLN A 320 -19.06 -2.50 -29.03
CA GLN A 320 -19.45 -2.97 -27.69
C GLN A 320 -20.92 -2.70 -27.41
N LEU A 321 -21.39 -1.47 -27.67
CA LEU A 321 -22.77 -1.07 -27.43
C LEU A 321 -23.74 -1.90 -28.28
N ASP A 322 -23.40 -2.16 -29.53
CA ASP A 322 -24.21 -2.99 -30.42
C ASP A 322 -24.23 -4.46 -29.99
N THR A 323 -23.10 -5.01 -29.60
CA THR A 323 -22.96 -6.43 -29.24
C THR A 323 -23.53 -6.74 -27.85
N TYR A 324 -23.06 -6.05 -26.83
CA TYR A 324 -23.37 -6.41 -25.45
C TYR A 324 -24.55 -5.64 -24.84
N LYS A 325 -25.07 -4.63 -25.56
CA LYS A 325 -26.13 -3.74 -25.07
C LYS A 325 -25.77 -3.08 -23.75
N PHE A 326 -24.49 -2.76 -23.56
CA PHE A 326 -24.03 -1.98 -22.41
C PHE A 326 -24.69 -0.60 -22.38
N GLU A 327 -24.90 -0.05 -21.19
CA GLU A 327 -25.36 1.33 -21.01
C GLU A 327 -24.19 2.32 -21.02
N SER A 328 -22.96 1.82 -20.82
CA SER A 328 -21.75 2.64 -20.89
C SER A 328 -20.58 1.90 -21.56
N VAL A 329 -19.64 2.70 -22.06
CA VAL A 329 -18.32 2.23 -22.49
C VAL A 329 -17.25 3.02 -21.73
N SER A 330 -16.20 2.34 -21.27
CA SER A 330 -15.07 3.00 -20.64
C SER A 330 -14.00 3.34 -21.66
N ILE A 331 -13.58 4.59 -21.69
CA ILE A 331 -12.42 5.09 -22.47
C ILE A 331 -11.29 5.57 -21.56
N MET A 332 -11.26 5.05 -20.37
CA MET A 332 -10.19 5.33 -19.43
C MET A 332 -8.84 4.90 -20.01
N PRO A 333 -7.81 5.76 -19.95
CA PRO A 333 -6.43 5.42 -20.32
C PRO A 333 -5.93 4.13 -19.67
N PRO A 334 -4.94 3.45 -20.26
CA PRO A 334 -4.19 2.41 -19.60
C PRO A 334 -3.66 2.87 -18.23
N ASP A 335 -3.47 1.94 -17.30
CA ASP A 335 -3.00 2.25 -15.95
C ASP A 335 -1.58 2.84 -15.95
N GLY A 336 -1.26 3.66 -14.91
CA GLY A 336 0.08 4.24 -14.73
C GLY A 336 0.42 5.35 -15.73
N TYR A 337 -0.56 6.08 -16.24
CA TYR A 337 -0.31 7.23 -17.12
C TYR A 337 0.22 8.41 -16.30
N THR A 338 1.46 8.82 -16.56
CA THR A 338 2.15 9.86 -15.78
C THR A 338 2.69 11.02 -16.63
N SER A 339 2.95 10.78 -17.93
CA SER A 339 3.58 11.76 -18.80
C SER A 339 2.92 11.79 -20.17
N ILE A 340 2.89 12.96 -20.80
CA ILE A 340 2.35 13.12 -22.15
C ILE A 340 3.25 12.43 -23.18
N CYS A 341 2.65 11.95 -24.27
CA CYS A 341 3.36 11.44 -25.43
C CYS A 341 4.29 12.52 -26.02
N GLN A 342 5.55 12.20 -26.26
CA GLN A 342 6.59 13.13 -26.74
C GLN A 342 6.58 13.35 -28.26
N CYS A 343 5.56 12.92 -28.99
CA CYS A 343 5.50 13.20 -30.44
C CYS A 343 5.08 14.66 -30.70
N GLU A 344 5.42 15.18 -31.89
CA GLU A 344 5.13 16.56 -32.28
C GLU A 344 3.64 16.97 -32.15
N LYS A 345 2.70 16.02 -32.33
CA LYS A 345 1.26 16.26 -32.18
C LYS A 345 0.82 16.47 -30.73
N CYS A 346 1.60 16.01 -29.76
CA CYS A 346 1.30 16.11 -28.34
C CYS A 346 2.02 17.25 -27.64
N LYS A 347 3.07 17.78 -28.24
CA LYS A 347 3.92 18.84 -27.69
C LYS A 347 3.11 20.05 -27.24
N GLY A 348 3.27 20.45 -25.96
CA GLY A 348 2.61 21.62 -25.38
C GLY A 348 1.10 21.43 -25.08
N LYS A 349 0.60 20.19 -25.06
CA LYS A 349 -0.80 19.89 -24.68
C LYS A 349 -0.96 19.50 -23.22
N ASP A 350 0.13 19.32 -22.50
CA ASP A 350 0.17 19.19 -21.05
C ASP A 350 0.00 20.55 -20.35
N SER A 351 -0.28 20.52 -19.07
CA SER A 351 -0.45 21.70 -18.21
C SER A 351 0.42 21.56 -16.95
N PRO A 352 1.75 21.79 -17.07
CA PRO A 352 2.69 21.57 -15.96
C PRO A 352 2.36 22.37 -14.69
N GLU A 353 1.75 23.54 -14.86
CA GLU A 353 1.30 24.42 -13.77
C GLU A 353 0.20 23.79 -12.88
N ARG A 354 -0.41 22.70 -13.32
CA ARG A 354 -1.50 22.01 -12.60
C ARG A 354 -1.03 20.82 -11.77
N ASN A 355 0.26 20.65 -11.64
CA ASN A 355 0.90 19.59 -10.88
C ASN A 355 0.53 18.15 -11.32
N GLU A 356 0.95 17.17 -10.54
CA GLU A 356 0.74 15.74 -10.76
C GLU A 356 -0.72 15.27 -10.83
N ARG A 357 -1.70 16.12 -10.49
CA ARG A 357 -3.12 15.76 -10.51
C ARG A 357 -3.90 16.38 -11.66
N GLY A 358 -3.35 17.39 -12.28
CA GLY A 358 -4.00 18.10 -13.38
C GLY A 358 -3.18 18.17 -14.66
N LEU A 359 -1.94 17.71 -14.64
CA LEU A 359 -0.97 17.78 -15.73
C LEU A 359 -1.56 17.41 -17.10
N LEU A 360 -2.34 16.35 -17.19
CA LEU A 360 -2.94 15.85 -18.42
C LEU A 360 -4.46 15.97 -18.46
N SER A 361 -5.08 16.74 -17.57
CA SER A 361 -6.55 16.85 -17.51
C SER A 361 -7.15 17.35 -18.80
N ASP A 362 -6.67 18.46 -19.34
CA ASP A 362 -7.21 19.00 -20.59
C ASP A 362 -6.97 18.03 -21.78
N TYR A 363 -5.82 17.36 -21.81
CA TYR A 363 -5.46 16.44 -22.89
C TYR A 363 -6.29 15.16 -22.90
N VAL A 364 -6.49 14.52 -21.75
CA VAL A 364 -7.25 13.26 -21.64
C VAL A 364 -8.75 13.54 -21.76
N TRP A 365 -9.27 14.54 -21.07
CA TRP A 365 -10.69 14.83 -21.07
C TRP A 365 -11.19 15.43 -22.42
N ASP A 366 -10.32 16.08 -23.19
CA ASP A 366 -10.65 16.46 -24.58
C ASP A 366 -10.92 15.23 -25.43
N PHE A 367 -10.03 14.23 -25.37
CA PHE A 367 -10.22 12.99 -26.12
C PHE A 367 -11.51 12.28 -25.71
N VAL A 368 -11.76 12.13 -24.42
CA VAL A 368 -12.99 11.52 -23.88
C VAL A 368 -14.23 12.26 -24.38
N ASN A 369 -14.22 13.59 -24.29
CA ASN A 369 -15.34 14.43 -24.69
C ASN A 369 -15.64 14.34 -26.18
N ARG A 370 -14.61 14.32 -27.01
CA ARG A 370 -14.72 14.13 -28.47
C ARG A 370 -15.32 12.75 -28.81
N VAL A 371 -14.86 11.68 -28.14
CA VAL A 371 -15.43 10.34 -28.32
C VAL A 371 -16.89 10.31 -27.89
N ALA A 372 -17.23 10.91 -26.76
CA ALA A 372 -18.60 10.98 -26.27
C ALA A 372 -19.55 11.68 -27.26
N LYS A 373 -19.08 12.77 -27.87
CA LYS A 373 -19.82 13.48 -28.92
C LYS A 373 -20.12 12.60 -30.12
N GLU A 374 -19.16 11.81 -30.58
CA GLU A 374 -19.36 10.90 -31.71
C GLU A 374 -20.29 9.72 -31.36
N ILE A 375 -20.19 9.17 -30.14
CA ILE A 375 -21.07 8.11 -29.69
C ILE A 375 -22.52 8.58 -29.60
N ALA A 376 -22.76 9.79 -29.08
CA ALA A 376 -24.12 10.35 -28.96
C ALA A 376 -24.88 10.42 -30.31
N LYS A 377 -24.18 10.56 -31.45
CA LYS A 377 -24.80 10.59 -32.77
C LYS A 377 -25.51 9.28 -33.16
N THR A 378 -25.03 8.16 -32.64
CA THR A 378 -25.57 6.83 -33.01
C THR A 378 -26.19 6.10 -31.82
N HIS A 379 -25.75 6.42 -30.59
CA HIS A 379 -26.19 5.81 -29.35
C HIS A 379 -26.51 6.92 -28.33
N PRO A 380 -27.60 7.69 -28.48
CA PRO A 380 -27.87 8.89 -27.69
C PRO A 380 -28.10 8.59 -26.20
N GLN A 381 -28.47 7.35 -25.84
CA GLN A 381 -28.68 6.95 -24.45
C GLN A 381 -27.40 6.38 -23.80
N ALA A 382 -26.41 6.00 -24.61
CA ALA A 382 -25.17 5.39 -24.10
C ALA A 382 -24.28 6.41 -23.41
N LYS A 383 -23.69 6.02 -22.29
CA LYS A 383 -22.73 6.82 -21.52
C LYS A 383 -21.29 6.48 -21.88
N VAL A 384 -20.44 7.48 -21.84
CA VAL A 384 -19.00 7.34 -21.99
C VAL A 384 -18.36 7.59 -20.62
N LEU A 385 -17.80 6.56 -20.02
CA LEU A 385 -17.23 6.61 -18.68
C LEU A 385 -15.73 6.82 -18.74
N ASN A 386 -15.24 7.75 -17.95
CA ASN A 386 -13.82 7.91 -17.69
C ASN A 386 -13.57 8.20 -16.21
N CYS A 387 -12.47 7.67 -15.68
CA CYS A 387 -12.09 7.95 -14.30
C CYS A 387 -11.28 9.25 -14.20
N ALA A 388 -11.56 10.04 -13.16
CA ALA A 388 -10.69 11.12 -12.70
C ALA A 388 -9.57 10.49 -11.85
N TYR A 389 -8.39 10.28 -12.45
CA TYR A 389 -7.34 9.43 -11.89
C TYR A 389 -5.93 9.95 -12.22
N GLY A 390 -4.98 9.79 -11.28
CA GLY A 390 -3.59 10.18 -11.48
C GLY A 390 -3.45 11.62 -11.99
N VAL A 391 -2.71 11.80 -13.07
CA VAL A 391 -2.38 13.12 -13.66
C VAL A 391 -3.54 13.80 -14.39
N TYR A 392 -4.72 13.18 -14.46
CA TYR A 392 -5.96 13.74 -15.00
C TYR A 392 -7.13 13.68 -14.01
N THR A 393 -6.81 13.71 -12.70
CA THR A 393 -7.80 13.73 -11.61
C THR A 393 -8.58 15.05 -11.55
N LEU A 394 -7.92 16.18 -11.78
CA LEU A 394 -8.58 17.49 -11.75
C LEU A 394 -9.46 17.69 -12.99
N PRO A 395 -10.58 18.43 -12.90
CA PRO A 395 -11.41 18.76 -14.05
C PRO A 395 -10.64 19.54 -15.12
N PRO A 396 -10.95 19.37 -16.41
CA PRO A 396 -10.32 20.15 -17.48
C PRO A 396 -10.68 21.64 -17.38
N LEU A 397 -9.73 22.52 -17.67
CA LEU A 397 -9.94 23.98 -17.69
C LEU A 397 -10.47 24.48 -19.03
N LYS A 398 -9.96 23.92 -20.14
CA LYS A 398 -10.28 24.33 -21.50
C LYS A 398 -11.68 23.89 -21.95
N ILE A 399 -12.32 22.98 -21.20
CA ILE A 399 -13.69 22.50 -21.45
C ILE A 399 -14.60 23.11 -20.40
N GLY A 400 -15.55 23.93 -20.81
CA GLY A 400 -16.52 24.56 -19.89
C GLY A 400 -17.41 23.50 -19.23
N LYS A 401 -18.04 22.64 -20.07
CA LYS A 401 -18.90 21.53 -19.64
C LYS A 401 -18.65 20.33 -20.57
N LEU A 402 -18.64 19.13 -19.99
CA LEU A 402 -18.50 17.89 -20.74
C LEU A 402 -19.77 17.57 -21.54
N GLU A 403 -19.66 16.75 -22.56
CA GLU A 403 -20.82 16.25 -23.30
C GLU A 403 -21.82 15.57 -22.34
N PRO A 404 -23.14 15.70 -22.57
CA PRO A 404 -24.18 15.21 -21.64
C PRO A 404 -24.15 13.70 -21.36
N ASN A 405 -23.46 12.94 -22.19
CA ASN A 405 -23.31 11.49 -22.04
C ASN A 405 -22.00 11.08 -21.37
N VAL A 406 -21.17 12.03 -20.90
CA VAL A 406 -19.94 11.70 -20.15
C VAL A 406 -20.27 11.44 -18.68
N VAL A 407 -19.80 10.30 -18.16
CA VAL A 407 -19.89 9.95 -16.72
C VAL A 407 -18.50 9.98 -16.12
N VAL A 408 -18.34 10.72 -15.05
CA VAL A 408 -17.09 10.86 -14.31
C VAL A 408 -17.07 9.88 -13.13
N CYS A 409 -16.00 9.10 -13.01
CA CYS A 409 -15.75 8.24 -11.85
C CYS A 409 -14.53 8.76 -11.09
N ILE A 410 -14.68 9.25 -9.87
CA ILE A 410 -13.56 9.74 -9.06
C ILE A 410 -12.87 8.56 -8.40
N VAL A 411 -11.56 8.42 -8.63
CA VAL A 411 -10.72 7.37 -8.04
C VAL A 411 -10.04 7.87 -6.78
N GLY A 412 -10.16 7.10 -5.69
CA GLY A 412 -9.50 7.41 -4.42
C GLY A 412 -10.04 8.68 -3.76
N GLY A 413 -11.35 8.89 -3.81
CA GLY A 413 -12.03 10.03 -3.19
C GLY A 413 -12.02 10.03 -1.66
N ARG A 414 -11.69 8.87 -1.02
CA ARG A 414 -11.61 8.69 0.44
C ARG A 414 -10.16 8.67 0.91
N ARG A 415 -9.50 9.80 0.83
CA ARG A 415 -8.10 9.95 1.18
C ARG A 415 -7.68 9.74 2.62
N PRO A 416 -8.54 9.79 3.65
CA PRO A 416 -8.13 9.48 5.02
C PRO A 416 -7.49 8.10 5.20
N MET A 417 -7.70 7.20 4.23
CA MET A 417 -7.08 5.87 4.24
C MET A 417 -5.64 5.86 3.71
N ASN A 418 -5.13 6.99 3.21
CA ASN A 418 -3.75 7.13 2.76
C ASN A 418 -2.90 7.78 3.85
N LYS A 419 -1.70 7.23 4.10
CA LYS A 419 -0.71 7.91 4.90
C LYS A 419 -0.42 9.27 4.27
N GLY A 420 -0.42 10.32 5.07
CA GLY A 420 -0.22 11.68 4.57
C GLY A 420 -1.45 12.33 3.94
N SER A 421 -2.65 11.86 4.25
CA SER A 421 -3.89 12.59 3.97
C SER A 421 -4.04 13.86 4.82
N ALA A 422 -2.94 14.37 5.37
CA ALA A 422 -2.87 15.76 5.77
C ALA A 422 -3.52 16.55 4.64
N LYS A 423 -4.52 17.31 4.97
CA LYS A 423 -5.39 18.15 4.16
C LYS A 423 -4.74 18.47 2.81
N THR A 424 -5.13 17.78 1.75
CA THR A 424 -4.88 18.30 0.41
C THR A 424 -5.61 19.62 0.33
N GLU A 425 -4.89 20.71 0.33
CA GLU A 425 -5.45 22.05 0.29
C GLU A 425 -5.88 22.40 -1.13
N GLY A 426 -6.80 23.32 -1.24
CA GLY A 426 -7.28 23.86 -2.51
C GLY A 426 -8.07 22.85 -3.35
N GLU A 427 -7.92 22.91 -4.67
CA GLU A 427 -8.67 22.09 -5.65
C GLU A 427 -8.49 20.57 -5.47
N ALA A 428 -7.44 20.16 -4.78
CA ALA A 428 -7.14 18.76 -4.54
C ALA A 428 -7.86 18.17 -3.31
N ALA A 429 -8.50 18.98 -2.46
CA ALA A 429 -9.30 18.49 -1.35
C ALA A 429 -10.49 17.67 -1.89
N PRO A 430 -10.87 16.53 -1.25
CA PRO A 430 -11.95 15.66 -1.77
C PRO A 430 -13.26 16.37 -2.02
N GLU A 431 -13.64 17.27 -1.13
CA GLU A 431 -14.88 18.06 -1.23
C GLU A 431 -14.81 19.09 -2.37
N ALA A 432 -13.69 19.81 -2.47
CA ALA A 432 -13.45 20.77 -3.55
C ALA A 432 -13.35 20.07 -4.91
N LEU A 433 -12.65 18.94 -4.99
CA LEU A 433 -12.58 18.13 -6.19
C LEU A 433 -13.96 17.66 -6.66
N ARG A 434 -14.77 17.17 -5.75
CA ARG A 434 -16.14 16.73 -6.06
C ARG A 434 -17.01 17.91 -6.51
N ALA A 435 -16.96 19.03 -5.82
CA ALA A 435 -17.69 20.24 -6.20
C ALA A 435 -17.28 20.75 -7.58
N ALA A 436 -15.97 20.72 -7.89
CA ALA A 436 -15.45 21.11 -9.20
C ALA A 436 -15.95 20.17 -10.33
N TRP A 437 -16.02 18.86 -10.09
CA TRP A 437 -16.55 17.91 -11.06
C TRP A 437 -18.05 18.03 -11.28
N VAL A 438 -18.83 18.31 -10.24
CA VAL A 438 -20.28 18.57 -10.36
C VAL A 438 -20.57 19.75 -11.30
N GLN A 439 -19.67 20.74 -11.36
CA GLN A 439 -19.81 21.86 -12.30
C GLN A 439 -19.52 21.47 -13.77
N LYS A 440 -18.85 20.36 -13.99
CA LYS A 440 -18.40 19.92 -15.33
C LYS A 440 -19.31 18.88 -15.98
N THR A 441 -20.18 18.20 -15.24
CA THR A 441 -21.07 17.15 -15.77
C THR A 441 -22.47 17.25 -15.19
N ASP A 442 -23.49 16.90 -15.99
CA ASP A 442 -24.88 16.77 -15.55
C ASP A 442 -25.20 15.35 -15.05
N ASN A 443 -24.31 14.38 -15.26
CA ASN A 443 -24.51 13.02 -14.78
C ASN A 443 -24.06 12.86 -13.33
N PRO A 444 -24.71 11.98 -12.56
CA PRO A 444 -24.22 11.60 -11.23
C PRO A 444 -22.80 11.07 -11.29
N ILE A 445 -21.98 11.51 -10.34
CA ILE A 445 -20.58 11.09 -10.24
C ILE A 445 -20.52 9.69 -9.60
N LEU A 446 -19.73 8.79 -10.19
CA LEU A 446 -19.38 7.51 -9.59
C LEU A 446 -18.11 7.65 -8.72
N ASN A 447 -17.94 6.76 -7.76
CA ASN A 447 -16.72 6.63 -6.98
C ASN A 447 -16.08 5.26 -7.23
N PHE A 448 -14.76 5.24 -7.31
CA PHE A 448 -13.95 4.05 -7.31
C PHE A 448 -12.98 4.11 -6.13
N GLU A 449 -13.01 3.09 -5.28
CA GLU A 449 -12.21 3.05 -4.06
C GLU A 449 -11.44 1.74 -3.93
N ASN A 450 -10.33 1.78 -3.19
CA ASN A 450 -9.56 0.61 -2.80
C ASN A 450 -9.50 0.50 -1.28
N TYR A 451 -9.72 -0.68 -0.72
CA TYR A 451 -9.61 -0.97 0.72
C TYR A 451 -8.63 -2.13 0.96
N PRO A 452 -7.64 -1.96 1.83
CA PRO A 452 -6.99 -0.71 2.22
C PRO A 452 -6.20 -0.15 1.05
N PHE A 453 -6.21 1.16 0.87
CA PHE A 453 -5.61 1.80 -0.31
C PHE A 453 -4.11 2.03 -0.23
N THR A 454 -3.40 1.65 0.77
CA THR A 454 -1.96 1.93 0.87
C THR A 454 -1.16 0.67 0.67
N ASP A 455 0.06 0.80 0.16
CA ASP A 455 1.04 -0.28 0.13
C ASP A 455 1.30 -0.87 1.51
N ARG A 456 0.90 -0.16 2.56
CA ARG A 456 1.08 -0.48 3.97
C ARG A 456 -0.22 -0.86 4.68
N GLY A 457 -1.37 -0.57 4.11
CA GLY A 457 -2.69 -0.79 4.73
C GLY A 457 -3.06 -2.26 4.93
N TRP A 458 -2.34 -3.19 4.31
CA TRP A 458 -2.56 -4.63 4.46
C TRP A 458 -1.74 -5.24 5.63
N TYR A 459 -0.78 -4.52 6.21
CA TYR A 459 -0.06 -4.95 7.41
C TYR A 459 -0.27 -4.02 8.63
N LEU A 460 -0.79 -2.82 8.40
CA LEU A 460 -1.22 -1.92 9.46
C LEU A 460 -2.71 -2.10 9.73
N PRO A 461 -3.17 -1.92 10.97
CA PRO A 461 -4.60 -1.96 11.29
C PRO A 461 -5.30 -0.68 10.79
N ALA A 462 -5.40 -0.55 9.46
CA ALA A 462 -6.07 0.56 8.79
C ALA A 462 -7.58 0.46 9.01
N PHE A 463 -8.08 1.16 9.99
CA PHE A 463 -9.48 1.18 10.41
C PHE A 463 -10.03 2.59 10.29
N ALA A 464 -11.06 2.81 9.50
CA ALA A 464 -11.53 4.15 9.15
C ALA A 464 -13.05 4.23 8.90
N PRO A 465 -13.92 3.75 9.83
CA PRO A 465 -15.37 3.80 9.63
C PRO A 465 -15.92 5.22 9.58
N HIS A 466 -15.43 6.16 10.38
CA HIS A 466 -15.92 7.54 10.38
C HIS A 466 -15.58 8.28 9.07
N PRO A 467 -14.34 8.32 8.59
CA PRO A 467 -14.03 8.90 7.29
C PRO A 467 -14.84 8.29 6.14
N ILE A 468 -15.00 6.96 6.15
CA ILE A 468 -15.81 6.26 5.14
C ILE A 468 -17.29 6.70 5.24
N GLY A 469 -17.86 6.64 6.42
CA GLY A 469 -19.26 7.00 6.65
C GLY A 469 -19.57 8.44 6.28
N ASN A 470 -18.73 9.37 6.68
CA ASN A 470 -18.86 10.79 6.34
C ASN A 470 -18.82 11.00 4.81
N THR A 471 -17.88 10.34 4.12
CA THR A 471 -17.77 10.44 2.66
C THR A 471 -18.98 9.82 1.95
N VAL A 472 -19.45 8.64 2.39
CA VAL A 472 -20.63 8.00 1.82
C VAL A 472 -21.86 8.89 2.01
N ASN A 473 -22.08 9.41 3.22
CA ASN A 473 -23.21 10.31 3.49
C ASN A 473 -23.15 11.59 2.66
N ALA A 474 -21.97 12.19 2.50
CA ALA A 474 -21.77 13.38 1.67
C ALA A 474 -22.06 13.15 0.18
N THR A 475 -22.01 11.91 -0.31
CA THR A 475 -22.23 11.58 -1.73
C THR A 475 -23.68 11.13 -2.02
N LYS A 476 -24.49 10.85 -1.00
CA LYS A 476 -25.89 10.45 -1.20
C LYS A 476 -26.70 11.54 -1.90
N GLY A 477 -27.42 11.15 -2.94
CA GLY A 477 -28.17 12.07 -3.81
C GLY A 477 -27.33 12.74 -4.92
N MET A 478 -25.99 12.60 -4.88
CA MET A 478 -25.10 13.11 -5.92
C MET A 478 -24.38 12.00 -6.68
N SER A 479 -24.17 10.85 -6.06
CA SER A 479 -23.52 9.69 -6.65
C SER A 479 -24.53 8.64 -7.09
N GLN A 480 -24.25 7.99 -8.22
CA GLN A 480 -25.00 6.82 -8.68
C GLN A 480 -24.52 5.54 -7.98
N GLY A 481 -23.33 5.56 -7.36
CA GLY A 481 -22.78 4.43 -6.63
C GLY A 481 -21.28 4.34 -6.62
N GLU A 482 -20.81 3.17 -6.20
CA GLU A 482 -19.40 2.91 -5.94
C GLU A 482 -18.98 1.52 -6.43
N ASP A 483 -17.76 1.47 -6.97
CA ASP A 483 -17.00 0.26 -7.19
C ASP A 483 -15.81 0.23 -6.22
N ILE A 484 -15.80 -0.75 -5.32
CA ILE A 484 -14.75 -0.88 -4.29
C ILE A 484 -13.90 -2.11 -4.58
N TRP A 485 -12.62 -1.87 -4.75
CA TRP A 485 -11.63 -2.94 -4.89
C TRP A 485 -11.00 -3.24 -3.54
N LEU A 486 -11.20 -4.47 -3.09
CA LEU A 486 -10.59 -4.99 -1.89
C LEU A 486 -9.27 -5.65 -2.25
N THR A 487 -8.18 -4.96 -1.95
CA THR A 487 -6.83 -5.49 -2.12
C THR A 487 -6.45 -6.25 -0.86
N VAL A 488 -6.30 -7.55 -1.00
CA VAL A 488 -5.86 -8.43 0.08
C VAL A 488 -4.62 -9.16 -0.39
N ARG A 489 -3.55 -9.09 0.40
CA ARG A 489 -2.36 -9.90 0.20
C ARG A 489 -2.43 -11.16 1.04
N ASN A 490 -2.14 -12.31 0.43
CA ASN A 490 -2.16 -13.62 1.07
C ASN A 490 -0.97 -13.89 1.99
N ASP A 491 0.00 -12.98 2.05
CA ASP A 491 1.25 -13.19 2.76
C ASP A 491 1.09 -13.21 4.29
N PHE A 492 0.00 -12.64 4.80
CA PHE A 492 -0.24 -12.45 6.23
C PHE A 492 -1.54 -13.08 6.73
N ASP A 493 -2.48 -13.44 5.88
CA ASP A 493 -3.71 -14.07 6.30
C ASP A 493 -4.23 -15.09 5.29
N LYS A 494 -4.82 -16.14 5.81
CA LYS A 494 -5.46 -17.20 5.02
C LYS A 494 -6.90 -16.88 4.63
N VAL A 495 -7.49 -15.85 5.20
CA VAL A 495 -8.92 -15.50 5.06
C VAL A 495 -9.14 -14.40 4.03
N GLY A 496 -8.12 -13.64 3.69
CA GLY A 496 -8.13 -12.70 2.58
C GLY A 496 -8.87 -11.38 2.80
N ILE A 497 -9.61 -11.15 3.85
CA ILE A 497 -10.40 -9.93 4.07
C ILE A 497 -9.85 -9.08 5.21
N GLY A 498 -9.13 -9.69 6.15
CA GLY A 498 -8.43 -9.00 7.21
C GLY A 498 -9.30 -8.04 8.02
N PHE A 499 -8.75 -6.91 8.37
CA PHE A 499 -9.48 -5.82 9.03
C PHE A 499 -10.61 -5.24 8.19
N ASN A 500 -10.63 -5.48 6.88
CA ASN A 500 -11.61 -4.90 5.99
C ASN A 500 -13.02 -5.53 6.14
N HIS A 501 -13.17 -6.67 6.79
CA HIS A 501 -14.48 -7.32 6.90
C HIS A 501 -15.54 -6.37 7.52
N PHE A 502 -15.21 -5.68 8.60
CA PHE A 502 -16.13 -4.73 9.19
C PHE A 502 -16.35 -3.50 8.28
N LEU A 503 -15.27 -3.00 7.66
CA LEU A 503 -15.38 -1.86 6.73
C LEU A 503 -16.26 -2.19 5.53
N VAL A 504 -16.21 -3.42 5.01
CA VAL A 504 -17.11 -3.91 3.95
C VAL A 504 -18.55 -3.99 4.44
N TYR A 505 -18.78 -4.63 5.57
CA TYR A 505 -20.11 -4.71 6.20
C TYR A 505 -20.67 -3.30 6.43
N PHE A 506 -19.91 -2.45 7.09
CA PHE A 506 -20.26 -1.08 7.40
C PHE A 506 -20.60 -0.26 6.15
N THR A 507 -19.73 -0.26 5.14
CA THR A 507 -19.94 0.46 3.88
C THR A 507 -21.21 -0.03 3.18
N ALA A 508 -21.41 -1.34 3.11
CA ALA A 508 -22.62 -1.93 2.52
C ALA A 508 -23.90 -1.50 3.25
N ARG A 509 -23.87 -1.44 4.58
CA ARG A 509 -25.01 -0.95 5.38
C ARG A 509 -25.26 0.55 5.20
N MET A 510 -24.19 1.34 5.06
CA MET A 510 -24.31 2.78 4.78
C MET A 510 -25.04 3.07 3.47
N TYR A 511 -25.02 2.17 2.50
CA TYR A 511 -25.74 2.32 1.22
C TYR A 511 -27.27 2.16 1.32
N TRP A 512 -27.78 1.76 2.48
CA TRP A 512 -29.20 1.53 2.73
C TRP A 512 -29.78 2.41 3.85
N GLY A 513 -28.94 3.16 4.53
CA GLY A 513 -29.31 3.84 5.77
C GLY A 513 -29.88 5.27 5.60
N GLY A 514 -30.02 5.77 4.37
CA GLY A 514 -30.35 7.20 4.17
C GLY A 514 -29.23 8.12 4.67
N LYS A 515 -29.49 9.44 4.68
CA LYS A 515 -28.50 10.45 5.09
C LYS A 515 -28.18 10.43 6.58
N ASP A 516 -29.03 9.82 7.39
CA ASP A 516 -28.93 9.81 8.86
C ASP A 516 -28.32 8.51 9.40
N ALA A 517 -27.67 7.71 8.55
CA ALA A 517 -27.00 6.48 8.97
C ALA A 517 -25.93 6.79 10.03
N ASP A 518 -26.10 6.22 11.23
CA ASP A 518 -25.26 6.48 12.40
C ASP A 518 -24.06 5.51 12.44
N VAL A 519 -22.87 6.07 12.19
CA VAL A 519 -21.59 5.34 12.17
C VAL A 519 -21.29 4.76 13.55
N ASP A 520 -21.43 5.56 14.59
CA ASP A 520 -21.14 5.16 15.97
C ASP A 520 -22.04 4.06 16.47
N ALA A 521 -23.34 4.12 16.12
CA ALA A 521 -24.29 3.08 16.51
C ALA A 521 -23.93 1.73 15.86
N MET A 522 -23.62 1.72 14.55
CA MET A 522 -23.20 0.51 13.85
C MET A 522 -21.89 -0.07 14.40
N PHE A 523 -20.94 0.81 14.75
CA PHE A 523 -19.66 0.38 15.28
C PHE A 523 -19.80 -0.19 16.71
N ARG A 524 -20.60 0.44 17.57
CA ARG A 524 -20.92 -0.11 18.90
C ARG A 524 -21.67 -1.44 18.81
N GLU A 525 -22.68 -1.54 17.92
CA GLU A 525 -23.40 -2.80 17.69
C GLU A 525 -22.44 -3.92 17.28
N TYR A 526 -21.51 -3.62 16.37
CA TYR A 526 -20.50 -4.61 15.95
C TYR A 526 -19.64 -5.06 17.13
N CYS A 527 -19.09 -4.15 17.91
CA CYS A 527 -18.25 -4.52 19.06
C CYS A 527 -19.04 -5.33 20.10
N HIS A 528 -20.28 -4.93 20.38
CA HIS A 528 -21.19 -5.65 21.29
C HIS A 528 -21.51 -7.07 20.84
N LEU A 529 -22.01 -7.22 19.62
CA LEU A 529 -22.49 -8.51 19.13
C LEU A 529 -21.36 -9.46 18.70
N PHE A 530 -20.26 -8.94 18.20
CA PHE A 530 -19.20 -9.76 17.63
C PHE A 530 -18.17 -10.17 18.68
N TYR A 531 -17.85 -9.30 19.61
CA TYR A 531 -16.81 -9.54 20.63
C TYR A 531 -17.36 -9.76 22.04
N GLY A 532 -18.65 -9.51 22.30
CA GLY A 532 -19.33 -9.79 23.54
C GLY A 532 -18.59 -9.29 24.80
N PRO A 533 -18.06 -10.17 25.67
CA PRO A 533 -17.38 -9.75 26.90
C PRO A 533 -16.20 -8.78 26.71
N ALA A 534 -15.60 -8.75 25.53
CA ALA A 534 -14.49 -7.87 25.17
C ALA A 534 -14.93 -6.59 24.42
N GLU A 535 -16.21 -6.27 24.43
CA GLU A 535 -16.79 -5.12 23.69
C GLU A 535 -16.04 -3.83 23.94
N GLN A 536 -15.83 -3.45 25.19
CA GLN A 536 -15.22 -2.14 25.54
C GLN A 536 -13.73 -2.07 25.14
N GLU A 537 -13.01 -3.16 25.32
CA GLU A 537 -11.60 -3.25 24.99
C GLU A 537 -11.39 -3.26 23.46
N MET A 538 -12.25 -3.96 22.71
CA MET A 538 -12.21 -3.95 21.24
C MET A 538 -12.61 -2.59 20.69
N LEU A 539 -13.59 -1.93 21.28
CA LEU A 539 -13.97 -0.56 20.92
C LEU A 539 -12.79 0.40 21.13
N ALA A 540 -12.11 0.32 22.28
CA ALA A 540 -10.93 1.14 22.56
C ALA A 540 -9.78 0.84 21.58
N PHE A 541 -9.54 -0.44 21.28
CA PHE A 541 -8.52 -0.85 20.30
C PHE A 541 -8.80 -0.26 18.90
N PHE A 542 -10.00 -0.45 18.38
CA PHE A 542 -10.36 0.04 17.04
C PHE A 542 -10.38 1.56 16.95
N THR A 543 -10.88 2.26 17.99
CA THR A 543 -10.84 3.72 18.06
C THR A 543 -9.39 4.24 18.04
N TYR A 544 -8.50 3.58 18.77
CA TYR A 544 -7.08 3.91 18.73
C TYR A 544 -6.46 3.66 17.35
N CYS A 545 -6.82 2.52 16.72
CA CYS A 545 -6.36 2.20 15.37
C CYS A 545 -6.81 3.26 14.35
N GLU A 546 -8.08 3.70 14.40
CA GLU A 546 -8.58 4.73 13.49
C GLU A 546 -7.80 6.05 13.62
N ALA A 547 -7.50 6.46 14.85
CA ALA A 547 -6.78 7.70 15.11
C ALA A 547 -5.28 7.64 14.75
N ASN A 548 -4.65 6.46 14.77
CA ASN A 548 -3.19 6.34 14.78
C ASN A 548 -2.61 5.37 13.73
N TRP A 549 -3.41 4.65 12.95
CA TRP A 549 -2.89 3.57 12.09
C TRP A 549 -1.77 4.02 11.14
N ALA A 550 -1.89 5.21 10.56
CA ALA A 550 -0.87 5.72 9.64
C ALA A 550 0.47 5.98 10.34
N ALA A 551 0.44 6.49 11.57
CA ALA A 551 1.64 6.79 12.34
C ALA A 551 2.31 5.54 12.93
N MET A 552 1.60 4.42 13.05
CA MET A 552 2.19 3.14 13.51
C MET A 552 3.27 2.61 12.57
N ASP A 553 3.37 3.12 11.36
CA ASP A 553 4.41 2.77 10.40
C ASP A 553 5.78 3.39 10.74
N GLU A 554 5.81 4.41 11.56
CA GLU A 554 7.00 5.17 11.91
C GLU A 554 7.26 5.25 13.42
N ASP A 555 6.22 5.11 14.23
CA ASP A 555 6.28 5.26 15.67
C ASP A 555 6.03 3.92 16.38
N LYS A 556 7.11 3.35 16.90
CA LYS A 556 7.05 2.10 17.68
C LYS A 556 6.10 2.19 18.87
N THR A 557 6.06 3.33 19.56
CA THR A 557 5.22 3.52 20.75
C THR A 557 3.74 3.42 20.37
N LYS A 558 3.36 3.98 19.23
CA LYS A 558 1.99 3.88 18.71
C LYS A 558 1.63 2.46 18.30
N ALA A 559 2.55 1.75 17.63
CA ALA A 559 2.36 0.35 17.28
C ALA A 559 2.20 -0.53 18.53
N ASP A 560 3.08 -0.37 19.52
CA ASP A 560 3.03 -1.12 20.78
C ASP A 560 1.78 -0.80 21.60
N THR A 561 1.30 0.44 21.59
CA THR A 561 0.06 0.83 22.27
C THR A 561 -1.15 0.13 21.65
N ALA A 562 -1.24 0.05 20.32
CA ALA A 562 -2.29 -0.71 19.64
C ALA A 562 -2.26 -2.19 20.04
N LEU A 563 -1.08 -2.81 20.01
CA LEU A 563 -0.91 -4.20 20.43
C LEU A 563 -1.28 -4.42 21.91
N ALA A 564 -0.90 -3.52 22.80
CA ALA A 564 -1.24 -3.59 24.22
C ALA A 564 -2.75 -3.46 24.47
N LEU A 565 -3.45 -2.60 23.74
CA LEU A 565 -4.91 -2.49 23.78
C LEU A 565 -5.58 -3.79 23.31
N PHE A 566 -5.04 -4.39 22.25
CA PHE A 566 -5.56 -5.66 21.76
C PHE A 566 -5.35 -6.83 22.74
N GLU A 567 -4.19 -6.91 23.39
CA GLU A 567 -3.94 -7.93 24.41
C GLU A 567 -4.90 -7.81 25.62
N LYS A 568 -5.33 -6.58 25.98
CA LYS A 568 -6.38 -6.38 26.98
C LYS A 568 -7.72 -6.97 26.53
N ALA A 569 -8.09 -6.76 25.29
CA ALA A 569 -9.32 -7.34 24.70
C ALA A 569 -9.25 -8.87 24.68
N LYS A 570 -8.10 -9.43 24.27
CA LYS A 570 -7.86 -10.88 24.26
C LYS A 570 -8.02 -11.53 25.63
N ALA A 571 -7.62 -10.84 26.69
CA ALA A 571 -7.74 -11.34 28.06
C ALA A 571 -9.18 -11.35 28.61
N LYS A 572 -10.15 -10.70 27.94
CA LYS A 572 -11.54 -10.59 28.41
C LYS A 572 -12.47 -11.71 27.92
N ALA A 573 -12.17 -12.36 26.83
CA ALA A 573 -13.00 -13.40 26.27
C ALA A 573 -12.38 -14.79 26.48
N ASP A 574 -13.23 -15.77 26.85
CA ASP A 574 -12.80 -17.17 26.86
C ASP A 574 -12.38 -17.58 25.43
N ALA A 575 -11.16 -18.07 25.27
CA ALA A 575 -10.57 -18.47 24.00
C ALA A 575 -11.38 -19.59 23.29
N ALA A 576 -12.09 -20.44 24.02
CA ALA A 576 -12.92 -21.51 23.45
C ALA A 576 -14.27 -20.99 22.95
N SER A 577 -14.72 -19.83 23.44
CA SER A 577 -15.98 -19.20 23.03
C SER A 577 -15.93 -18.71 21.58
N VAL A 578 -17.11 -18.46 20.98
CA VAL A 578 -17.17 -17.83 19.65
C VAL A 578 -16.52 -16.46 19.65
N HIS A 579 -16.65 -15.68 20.72
CA HIS A 579 -16.02 -14.37 20.86
C HIS A 579 -14.49 -14.45 20.94
N GLY A 580 -13.97 -15.42 21.72
CA GLY A 580 -12.52 -15.66 21.75
C GLY A 580 -11.94 -16.09 20.41
N LYS A 581 -12.64 -16.96 19.67
CA LYS A 581 -12.25 -17.37 18.32
C LYS A 581 -12.23 -16.19 17.33
N ARG A 582 -13.19 -15.25 17.43
CA ARG A 582 -13.24 -14.03 16.64
C ARG A 582 -12.09 -13.06 16.98
N ILE A 583 -11.74 -12.97 18.25
CA ILE A 583 -10.56 -12.20 18.68
C ILE A 583 -9.28 -12.86 18.17
N ALA A 584 -9.16 -14.18 18.22
CA ALA A 584 -8.02 -14.90 17.66
C ALA A 584 -7.88 -14.70 16.14
N LEU A 585 -8.99 -14.58 15.41
CA LEU A 585 -8.98 -14.23 14.00
C LEU A 585 -8.37 -12.84 13.77
N ILE A 586 -8.74 -11.85 14.58
CA ILE A 586 -8.16 -10.50 14.51
C ILE A 586 -6.67 -10.53 14.88
N ASP A 587 -6.28 -11.36 15.85
CA ASP A 587 -4.88 -11.55 16.25
C ASP A 587 -3.98 -12.01 15.08
N ASP A 588 -4.50 -12.88 14.24
CA ASP A 588 -3.81 -13.32 13.02
C ASP A 588 -3.54 -12.16 12.05
N PHE A 589 -4.45 -11.19 11.96
CA PHE A 589 -4.27 -10.01 11.11
C PHE A 589 -3.27 -8.99 11.68
N LEU A 590 -2.94 -9.09 12.98
CA LEU A 590 -1.97 -8.21 13.63
C LEU A 590 -0.51 -8.66 13.44
N LYS A 591 -0.24 -9.74 12.73
CA LYS A 591 1.13 -10.21 12.45
C LYS A 591 1.97 -9.13 11.80
N GLY A 592 1.41 -8.40 10.84
CA GLY A 592 2.12 -7.32 10.15
C GLY A 592 2.57 -6.19 11.06
N ILE A 593 1.68 -5.71 11.96
CA ILE A 593 2.03 -4.64 12.90
C ILE A 593 3.02 -5.12 13.97
N ARG A 594 2.95 -6.40 14.42
CA ARG A 594 3.96 -6.97 15.30
C ARG A 594 5.34 -7.01 14.64
N MET A 595 5.42 -7.46 13.40
CA MET A 595 6.66 -7.41 12.62
C MET A 595 7.19 -5.98 12.49
N LYS A 596 6.29 -5.03 12.22
CA LYS A 596 6.66 -3.61 12.09
C LYS A 596 7.16 -3.02 13.41
N SER A 597 6.51 -3.30 14.54
CA SER A 597 6.98 -2.90 15.86
C SER A 597 8.38 -3.43 16.15
N VAL A 598 8.63 -4.71 15.80
CA VAL A 598 9.97 -5.30 15.94
C VAL A 598 10.97 -4.56 15.03
N GLN A 599 10.63 -4.29 13.78
CA GLN A 599 11.50 -3.54 12.86
C GLN A 599 11.83 -2.14 13.38
N LEU A 600 10.83 -1.41 13.88
CA LEU A 600 11.01 -0.07 14.46
C LEU A 600 11.87 -0.10 15.72
N GLY A 601 11.88 -1.21 16.47
CA GLY A 601 12.75 -1.44 17.61
C GLY A 601 14.14 -1.99 17.25
N GLN A 602 14.34 -2.47 16.03
CA GLN A 602 15.63 -2.98 15.60
C GLN A 602 16.58 -1.84 15.27
N LYS A 603 17.81 -1.97 15.74
CA LYS A 603 18.90 -1.15 15.23
C LYS A 603 19.20 -1.58 13.79
N ARG A 604 19.56 -0.62 12.94
CA ARG A 604 19.96 -0.88 11.56
C ARG A 604 21.02 -2.00 11.52
N GLY A 605 20.83 -3.00 10.68
CA GLY A 605 21.78 -4.08 10.46
C GLY A 605 23.08 -3.61 9.78
N PRO A 606 24.06 -4.50 9.57
CA PRO A 606 25.26 -4.18 8.82
C PRO A 606 24.88 -3.73 7.40
N VAL A 607 25.31 -2.53 7.02
CA VAL A 607 25.14 -1.94 5.70
C VAL A 607 26.49 -1.42 5.19
N PRO A 608 26.68 -1.24 3.87
CA PRO A 608 27.89 -0.63 3.34
C PRO A 608 28.16 0.71 4.01
N THR A 609 29.45 1.04 4.17
CA THR A 609 29.90 2.30 4.76
C THR A 609 30.73 3.07 3.74
N VAL A 610 30.38 4.32 3.52
CA VAL A 610 31.09 5.27 2.66
C VAL A 610 31.63 6.39 3.52
N ARG A 611 32.93 6.54 3.52
CA ARG A 611 33.64 7.57 4.28
C ARG A 611 34.07 8.69 3.36
N LEU A 612 33.43 9.84 3.51
CA LEU A 612 33.79 11.06 2.79
C LEU A 612 35.09 11.62 3.38
N VAL A 613 36.18 11.58 2.62
CA VAL A 613 37.51 12.01 3.09
C VAL A 613 37.98 13.20 2.29
N GLY A 614 38.49 14.18 3.00
CA GLY A 614 39.05 15.38 2.39
C GLY A 614 38.00 16.39 1.95
N ASP A 615 38.50 17.57 1.53
CA ASP A 615 37.68 18.54 0.84
C ASP A 615 37.71 18.24 -0.64
N ALA A 616 36.54 18.08 -1.21
CA ALA A 616 36.35 17.85 -2.64
C ALA A 616 36.48 19.20 -3.41
N THR A 617 37.55 19.96 -3.13
CA THR A 617 37.79 21.25 -3.80
C THR A 617 38.20 21.04 -5.25
N GLY A 618 37.74 21.93 -6.11
CA GLY A 618 38.12 21.92 -7.53
C GLY A 618 37.30 20.99 -8.40
N ILE A 619 36.20 20.43 -7.90
CA ILE A 619 35.25 19.70 -8.73
C ILE A 619 34.46 20.68 -9.59
N VAL A 620 34.45 20.44 -10.89
CA VAL A 620 33.64 21.12 -11.90
C VAL A 620 32.54 20.18 -12.36
N ILE A 621 31.28 20.54 -12.24
CA ILE A 621 30.17 19.67 -12.64
C ILE A 621 29.99 19.77 -14.16
N ASP A 622 30.75 18.98 -14.91
CA ASP A 622 30.69 18.91 -16.39
C ASP A 622 30.44 17.49 -16.94
N GLY A 623 30.32 16.51 -16.04
CA GLY A 623 30.00 15.12 -16.35
C GLY A 623 31.20 14.25 -16.74
N LYS A 624 32.44 14.76 -16.76
CA LYS A 624 33.58 14.00 -17.33
C LYS A 624 34.40 13.22 -16.31
N LEU A 625 34.23 13.40 -15.04
CA LEU A 625 34.92 12.68 -13.96
C LEU A 625 36.46 12.75 -14.03
N ASP A 626 37.05 13.74 -14.71
CA ASP A 626 38.50 13.90 -14.91
C ASP A 626 39.16 14.88 -13.93
N ASP A 627 38.39 15.50 -13.04
CA ASP A 627 38.91 16.37 -11.99
C ASP A 627 39.93 15.68 -11.09
N ALA A 628 40.90 16.48 -10.64
CA ALA A 628 41.98 16.00 -9.78
C ALA A 628 41.46 15.30 -8.49
N TYR A 629 40.33 15.73 -7.94
CA TYR A 629 39.69 15.07 -6.79
C TYR A 629 39.22 13.67 -7.14
N TRP A 630 38.50 13.52 -8.25
CA TRP A 630 37.97 12.21 -8.65
C TRP A 630 39.09 11.23 -9.01
N GLN A 631 40.17 11.68 -9.60
CA GLN A 631 41.33 10.87 -9.91
C GLN A 631 42.05 10.32 -8.67
N LYS A 632 42.01 11.09 -7.58
CA LYS A 632 42.67 10.77 -6.30
C LYS A 632 41.66 10.43 -5.20
N CYS A 633 40.39 10.17 -5.56
CA CYS A 633 39.34 9.93 -4.59
C CYS A 633 39.72 8.73 -3.70
N PRO A 634 39.63 8.85 -2.37
CA PRO A 634 40.01 7.79 -1.45
C PRO A 634 39.15 6.54 -1.64
N THR A 635 39.76 5.36 -1.55
CA THR A 635 39.07 4.08 -1.70
C THR A 635 37.84 3.96 -0.78
N ALA A 636 37.88 4.56 0.42
CA ALA A 636 36.78 4.57 1.37
C ALA A 636 35.54 5.37 0.91
N ALA A 637 35.69 6.23 -0.08
CA ALA A 637 34.64 7.03 -0.69
C ALA A 637 34.29 6.55 -2.11
N THR A 638 34.69 5.36 -2.50
CA THR A 638 34.44 4.76 -3.82
C THR A 638 33.83 3.38 -3.70
N GLY A 639 33.15 2.91 -4.72
CA GLY A 639 32.66 1.55 -4.76
C GLY A 639 31.98 1.18 -6.06
N LYS A 640 31.40 -0.02 -6.07
CA LYS A 640 30.64 -0.59 -7.20
C LYS A 640 29.28 -1.03 -6.73
N PHE A 641 28.30 -0.91 -7.61
CA PHE A 641 26.94 -1.39 -7.36
C PHE A 641 26.85 -2.90 -7.45
N ARG A 642 25.82 -3.43 -6.83
CA ARG A 642 25.40 -4.83 -6.89
C ARG A 642 23.97 -4.91 -7.41
N GLU A 643 23.61 -6.05 -7.98
CA GLU A 643 22.23 -6.30 -8.38
C GLU A 643 21.31 -6.17 -7.15
N LEU A 644 20.19 -5.49 -7.34
CA LEU A 644 19.35 -4.96 -6.25
C LEU A 644 18.79 -6.04 -5.33
N GLN A 645 18.31 -7.14 -5.90
CA GLN A 645 17.61 -8.19 -5.14
C GLN A 645 18.57 -9.24 -4.59
N THR A 646 19.52 -9.68 -5.40
CA THR A 646 20.39 -10.82 -5.08
C THR A 646 21.72 -10.41 -4.48
N GLY A 647 22.14 -9.15 -4.64
CA GLY A 647 23.46 -8.66 -4.25
C GLY A 647 24.61 -9.21 -5.11
N ARG A 648 24.31 -9.89 -6.21
CA ARG A 648 25.31 -10.42 -7.15
C ARG A 648 25.94 -9.31 -8.00
N GLN A 649 26.95 -9.64 -8.77
CA GLN A 649 27.54 -8.75 -9.75
C GLN A 649 26.48 -8.48 -10.84
N PRO A 650 26.17 -7.21 -11.17
CA PRO A 650 25.30 -6.87 -12.29
C PRO A 650 25.99 -7.18 -13.62
N ILE A 651 25.21 -7.35 -14.69
CA ILE A 651 25.74 -7.58 -16.05
C ILE A 651 26.53 -6.36 -16.50
N PHE A 652 25.95 -5.16 -16.30
CA PHE A 652 26.64 -3.89 -16.61
C PHE A 652 27.03 -3.18 -15.32
N GLY A 653 28.32 -2.95 -15.16
CA GLY A 653 28.89 -2.36 -13.96
C GLY A 653 28.43 -0.91 -13.74
N THR A 654 28.34 -0.54 -12.47
CA THR A 654 28.22 0.86 -12.06
C THR A 654 29.19 1.11 -10.94
N SER A 655 29.95 2.18 -11.04
CA SER A 655 30.88 2.61 -9.99
C SER A 655 30.61 4.05 -9.56
N TYR A 656 30.95 4.35 -8.33
CA TYR A 656 30.76 5.71 -7.79
C TYR A 656 32.00 6.22 -7.05
N LYS A 657 32.09 7.53 -6.95
CA LYS A 657 33.00 8.27 -6.07
C LYS A 657 32.16 9.31 -5.34
N ALA A 658 32.50 9.62 -4.09
CA ALA A 658 31.78 10.58 -3.27
C ALA A 658 32.72 11.57 -2.59
N GLY A 659 32.25 12.76 -2.33
CA GLY A 659 33.01 13.80 -1.66
C GLY A 659 32.11 14.84 -0.98
N TRP A 660 32.71 15.64 -0.10
CA TRP A 660 32.05 16.79 0.52
C TRP A 660 32.78 18.09 0.16
N GLN A 661 32.08 19.04 -0.42
CA GLN A 661 32.63 20.32 -0.82
C GLN A 661 31.83 21.46 -0.19
N GLY A 662 32.44 22.22 0.72
CA GLY A 662 31.75 23.31 1.44
C GLY A 662 30.51 22.76 2.18
N ASN A 663 29.32 23.22 1.80
CA ASN A 663 28.02 22.74 2.30
C ASN A 663 27.30 21.83 1.30
N SER A 664 28.02 21.10 0.46
CA SER A 664 27.42 20.24 -0.53
C SER A 664 28.02 18.85 -0.50
N VAL A 665 27.18 17.83 -0.71
CA VAL A 665 27.63 16.47 -1.02
C VAL A 665 27.73 16.31 -2.53
N CYS A 666 28.83 15.70 -3.00
CA CYS A 666 29.10 15.50 -4.42
C CYS A 666 29.23 14.00 -4.72
N PHE A 667 28.67 13.59 -5.85
CA PHE A 667 28.83 12.22 -6.37
C PHE A 667 29.28 12.27 -7.83
N ALA A 668 30.16 11.34 -8.17
CA ALA A 668 30.53 10.99 -9.52
C ALA A 668 30.17 9.52 -9.76
N ILE A 669 29.31 9.24 -10.73
CA ILE A 669 28.79 7.90 -11.02
C ILE A 669 29.07 7.55 -12.47
N ARG A 670 29.70 6.38 -12.69
CA ARG A 670 29.95 5.84 -14.02
C ARG A 670 29.09 4.59 -14.23
N CYS A 671 28.32 4.60 -15.29
CA CYS A 671 27.42 3.53 -15.71
C CYS A 671 27.97 2.87 -16.98
N ASP A 672 28.49 1.65 -16.88
CA ASP A 672 29.03 0.94 -18.04
C ASP A 672 27.91 0.48 -18.99
N GLU A 673 28.19 0.49 -20.29
CA GLU A 673 27.32 0.05 -21.37
C GLU A 673 28.08 -0.85 -22.34
N HIS A 674 27.36 -1.55 -23.19
CA HIS A 674 27.97 -2.26 -24.30
C HIS A 674 28.55 -1.22 -25.29
N PRO A 675 29.78 -1.39 -25.78
CA PRO A 675 30.36 -0.48 -26.77
C PRO A 675 29.42 -0.24 -27.96
N GLY A 676 29.18 1.02 -28.28
CA GLY A 676 28.26 1.44 -29.34
C GLY A 676 26.78 1.48 -28.96
N GLU A 677 26.39 0.95 -27.79
CA GLU A 677 25.03 1.02 -27.28
C GLU A 677 24.79 2.35 -26.54
N LYS A 678 23.80 3.11 -26.99
CA LYS A 678 23.45 4.37 -26.34
C LYS A 678 22.47 4.13 -25.18
N PRO A 679 22.54 4.90 -24.07
CA PRO A 679 21.56 4.82 -23.00
C PRO A 679 20.16 5.21 -23.51
N ASN A 680 19.14 4.60 -22.93
CA ASN A 680 17.75 4.90 -23.22
C ASN A 680 17.33 6.20 -22.52
N ILE A 681 17.19 7.29 -23.26
CA ILE A 681 16.82 8.62 -22.76
C ILE A 681 15.32 8.83 -22.99
N ALA A 682 14.54 8.83 -21.91
CA ALA A 682 13.10 9.07 -21.96
C ALA A 682 12.70 10.48 -21.49
N ALA A 683 13.59 11.20 -20.79
CA ALA A 683 13.37 12.57 -20.36
C ALA A 683 14.57 13.46 -20.69
N THR A 684 14.30 14.71 -21.09
CA THR A 684 15.30 15.74 -21.40
C THR A 684 15.05 17.05 -20.66
N LYS A 685 14.01 17.12 -19.81
CA LYS A 685 13.66 18.29 -19.02
C LYS A 685 13.51 17.91 -17.56
N ASN A 686 13.90 18.82 -16.68
CA ASN A 686 13.66 18.63 -15.24
C ASN A 686 12.16 18.54 -14.94
N GLY A 687 11.81 17.68 -13.96
CA GLY A 687 10.45 17.41 -13.55
C GLY A 687 9.67 16.46 -14.48
N ASP A 688 10.24 16.02 -15.60
CA ASP A 688 9.56 15.10 -16.52
C ASP A 688 9.59 13.67 -16.01
N GLN A 689 8.44 13.20 -15.51
CA GLN A 689 8.26 11.86 -14.98
C GLN A 689 8.38 10.73 -16.01
N ALA A 690 8.51 11.05 -17.31
CA ALA A 690 8.89 10.08 -18.32
C ALA A 690 10.30 9.50 -18.07
N LEU A 691 11.10 10.12 -17.20
CA LEU A 691 12.43 9.67 -16.81
C LEU A 691 12.46 8.17 -16.47
N TRP A 692 11.47 7.67 -15.74
CA TRP A 692 11.39 6.26 -15.33
C TRP A 692 11.04 5.26 -16.45
N TYR A 693 10.76 5.73 -17.66
CA TYR A 693 10.65 4.87 -18.85
C TYR A 693 12.01 4.70 -19.58
N GLY A 694 13.05 5.35 -19.10
CA GLY A 694 14.42 5.27 -19.61
C GLY A 694 15.42 4.82 -18.56
N ASP A 695 16.69 4.91 -18.95
CA ASP A 695 17.80 4.69 -18.00
C ASP A 695 17.84 5.84 -17.00
N ALA A 696 18.16 5.51 -15.75
CA ALA A 696 18.25 6.49 -14.68
C ALA A 696 19.26 6.09 -13.61
N VAL A 697 19.83 7.09 -12.97
CA VAL A 697 20.48 6.97 -11.68
C VAL A 697 19.59 7.62 -10.65
N GLU A 698 19.36 6.97 -9.52
CA GLU A 698 18.59 7.52 -8.39
C GLU A 698 19.48 7.62 -7.15
N ILE A 699 19.40 8.75 -6.46
CA ILE A 699 20.12 9.03 -5.22
C ILE A 699 19.08 9.18 -4.11
N GLU A 700 19.05 8.23 -3.17
CA GLU A 700 18.15 8.19 -2.05
C GLU A 700 18.86 8.70 -0.79
N ILE A 701 18.41 9.78 -0.17
CA ILE A 701 19.09 10.45 0.93
C ILE A 701 18.19 10.54 2.16
N ALA A 702 18.56 9.86 3.24
CA ALA A 702 18.01 10.07 4.58
C ALA A 702 19.08 10.72 5.46
N THR A 703 18.78 11.92 5.96
CA THR A 703 19.65 12.65 6.89
C THR A 703 19.28 12.33 8.34
N GLU A 704 19.96 12.91 9.31
CA GLU A 704 19.65 12.76 10.72
C GLU A 704 18.30 13.40 11.12
N THR A 705 17.83 14.37 10.33
CA THR A 705 16.59 15.12 10.62
C THR A 705 15.43 14.79 9.68
N HIS A 706 15.71 14.23 8.49
CA HIS A 706 14.70 13.99 7.46
C HIS A 706 14.87 12.65 6.75
N SER A 707 13.83 11.92 6.58
CA SER A 707 13.81 10.65 5.85
C SER A 707 12.61 10.64 4.89
N TYR A 708 12.79 10.61 3.58
CA TYR A 708 14.04 10.75 2.84
C TYR A 708 13.80 11.49 1.53
N TYR A 709 14.84 11.99 0.92
CA TYR A 709 14.80 12.61 -0.42
C TYR A 709 15.17 11.59 -1.49
N SER A 710 14.64 11.75 -2.70
CA SER A 710 14.99 10.96 -3.89
C SER A 710 15.28 11.90 -5.05
N ILE A 711 16.43 11.73 -5.70
CA ILE A 711 16.85 12.52 -6.86
C ILE A 711 17.15 11.55 -8.00
N ALA A 712 16.29 11.55 -9.03
CA ALA A 712 16.46 10.73 -10.22
C ALA A 712 17.07 11.55 -11.37
N ILE A 713 18.04 10.98 -12.07
CA ILE A 713 18.83 11.66 -13.10
C ILE A 713 18.82 10.80 -14.36
N SER A 714 18.36 11.39 -15.47
CA SER A 714 18.43 10.81 -16.82
C SER A 714 19.84 10.93 -17.41
N PRO A 715 20.24 10.08 -18.36
CA PRO A 715 21.49 10.26 -19.13
C PRO A 715 21.56 11.58 -19.91
N SER A 716 20.47 12.28 -20.10
CA SER A 716 20.43 13.63 -20.68
C SER A 716 20.79 14.75 -19.70
N GLY A 717 20.93 14.45 -18.40
CA GLY A 717 21.08 15.42 -17.33
C GLY A 717 19.74 15.95 -16.78
N ALA A 718 18.60 15.50 -17.27
CA ALA A 718 17.31 15.86 -16.70
C ALA A 718 17.14 15.25 -15.31
N VAL A 719 16.57 16.03 -14.38
CA VAL A 719 16.40 15.67 -12.97
C VAL A 719 14.93 15.64 -12.61
N VAL A 720 14.55 14.61 -11.84
CA VAL A 720 13.26 14.55 -11.12
C VAL A 720 13.59 14.31 -9.64
N ASP A 721 13.24 15.25 -8.81
CA ASP A 721 13.49 15.20 -7.38
C ASP A 721 12.20 15.18 -6.57
N LEU A 722 12.26 14.46 -5.45
CA LEU A 722 11.12 14.17 -4.60
C LEU A 722 11.51 14.26 -3.13
N ASP A 723 10.67 14.91 -2.35
CA ASP A 723 10.67 14.73 -0.90
C ASP A 723 9.73 13.59 -0.51
N ARG A 724 10.26 12.43 -0.29
CA ARG A 724 9.50 11.23 0.12
C ARG A 724 9.04 11.29 1.58
N GLY A 725 9.64 12.16 2.38
CA GLY A 725 9.20 12.46 3.76
C GLY A 725 7.96 13.36 3.79
N ALA A 726 7.71 14.12 2.72
CA ALA A 726 6.50 14.91 2.58
C ALA A 726 5.24 14.03 2.39
N PRO A 727 4.04 14.56 2.62
CA PRO A 727 2.81 13.88 2.29
C PRO A 727 2.77 13.44 0.82
N ARG A 728 2.31 12.23 0.55
CA ARG A 728 2.14 11.72 -0.83
C ARG A 728 1.23 12.67 -1.61
N GLY A 729 1.65 13.16 -2.73
CA GLY A 729 0.98 14.20 -3.52
C GLY A 729 1.63 15.57 -3.40
N GLN A 730 2.65 15.70 -2.53
CA GLN A 730 3.51 16.87 -2.42
C GLN A 730 4.98 16.53 -2.70
N TRP A 731 5.29 15.27 -3.00
CA TRP A 731 6.66 14.80 -3.21
C TRP A 731 7.40 15.59 -4.29
N PHE A 732 6.74 15.88 -5.40
CA PHE A 732 7.32 16.60 -6.55
C PHE A 732 7.34 18.12 -6.39
N GLY A 733 6.84 18.65 -5.27
CA GLY A 733 6.92 20.08 -4.95
C GLY A 733 8.26 20.50 -4.39
N TRP A 734 9.15 19.54 -4.12
CA TRP A 734 10.50 19.77 -3.61
C TRP A 734 11.50 19.88 -4.76
N ASP A 735 12.52 20.71 -4.58
CA ASP A 735 13.60 20.93 -5.55
C ASP A 735 14.94 20.93 -4.79
N ALA A 736 15.79 19.95 -5.09
CA ALA A 736 17.09 19.77 -4.45
C ALA A 736 18.06 20.92 -4.73
N LYS A 737 17.81 21.75 -5.75
CA LYS A 737 18.76 22.77 -6.27
C LYS A 737 20.12 22.16 -6.63
N ALA A 738 20.14 20.89 -7.00
CA ALA A 738 21.35 20.18 -7.35
C ALA A 738 21.90 20.66 -8.70
N GLU A 739 23.22 20.83 -8.78
CA GLU A 739 23.93 21.00 -10.05
C GLU A 739 24.22 19.61 -10.61
N VAL A 740 23.79 19.33 -11.83
CA VAL A 740 23.94 18.01 -12.48
C VAL A 740 24.52 18.17 -13.87
N ALA A 741 25.49 17.35 -14.20
CA ALA A 741 25.98 17.17 -15.56
C ALA A 741 26.17 15.69 -15.88
N THR A 742 25.98 15.35 -17.14
CA THR A 742 26.13 13.98 -17.66
C THR A 742 27.00 14.00 -18.92
N HIS A 743 27.74 12.91 -19.13
CA HIS A 743 28.50 12.71 -20.36
C HIS A 743 28.26 11.30 -20.89
N ILE A 744 27.99 11.16 -22.18
CA ILE A 744 27.75 9.89 -22.84
C ILE A 744 28.94 9.57 -23.74
N ALA A 745 29.66 8.51 -23.42
CA ALA A 745 30.77 7.95 -24.19
C ALA A 745 30.29 6.72 -25.01
N ASP A 746 31.25 6.03 -25.62
CA ASP A 746 30.94 4.87 -26.46
C ASP A 746 30.55 3.61 -25.65
N ASP A 747 31.19 3.40 -24.48
CA ASP A 747 31.04 2.22 -23.62
C ASP A 747 30.47 2.54 -22.23
N HIS A 748 30.08 3.79 -21.96
CA HIS A 748 29.52 4.21 -20.69
C HIS A 748 28.84 5.58 -20.76
N TRP A 749 28.12 5.90 -19.72
CA TRP A 749 27.74 7.28 -19.42
C TRP A 749 28.03 7.60 -17.97
N THR A 750 28.13 8.87 -17.67
CA THR A 750 28.51 9.38 -16.34
C THR A 750 27.54 10.41 -15.83
N VAL A 751 27.47 10.54 -14.52
CA VAL A 751 26.76 11.59 -13.79
C VAL A 751 27.72 12.24 -12.82
N GLU A 752 27.80 13.56 -12.87
CA GLU A 752 28.32 14.37 -11.78
C GLU A 752 27.20 15.18 -11.17
N ILE A 753 27.15 15.22 -9.85
CA ILE A 753 26.13 15.94 -9.11
C ILE A 753 26.72 16.59 -7.87
N ARG A 754 26.34 17.85 -7.63
CA ARG A 754 26.58 18.59 -6.39
C ARG A 754 25.25 18.94 -5.77
N ILE A 755 24.98 18.43 -4.58
CA ILE A 755 23.72 18.58 -3.85
C ILE A 755 23.97 19.52 -2.67
N PRO A 756 23.43 20.76 -2.68
CA PRO A 756 23.55 21.68 -1.58
C PRO A 756 22.75 21.21 -0.37
N VAL A 757 23.26 21.50 0.82
CA VAL A 757 22.72 21.07 2.10
C VAL A 757 22.57 22.25 3.03
N THR A 758 21.46 22.35 3.72
CA THR A 758 21.19 23.37 4.72
C THR A 758 20.93 22.77 6.09
N GLN A 759 21.22 23.52 7.16
CA GLN A 759 20.82 23.17 8.53
C GLN A 759 19.54 23.89 8.97
N ASP A 760 19.04 24.78 8.13
CA ASP A 760 17.82 25.54 8.39
C ASP A 760 16.60 24.72 7.96
N GLU A 761 15.85 24.17 8.92
CA GLU A 761 14.61 23.42 8.67
C GLU A 761 13.49 24.29 8.06
N ASN A 762 13.64 25.60 8.10
CA ASN A 762 12.72 26.56 7.49
C ASN A 762 13.27 27.14 6.19
N ASP A 763 14.28 26.52 5.57
CA ASP A 763 14.86 26.99 4.33
C ASP A 763 13.78 27.13 3.23
N PRO A 764 13.49 28.34 2.76
CA PRO A 764 12.48 28.58 1.73
C PRO A 764 12.88 27.98 0.37
N LEU A 765 14.16 27.65 0.18
CA LEU A 765 14.67 27.02 -1.04
C LEU A 765 14.48 25.50 -1.03
N HIS A 766 14.00 24.92 0.09
CA HIS A 766 13.72 23.49 0.22
C HIS A 766 14.90 22.57 -0.13
N GLN A 767 16.13 22.95 0.22
CA GLN A 767 17.33 22.14 0.02
C GLN A 767 17.28 20.86 0.88
N VAL A 768 18.22 19.94 0.68
CA VAL A 768 18.43 18.82 1.58
C VAL A 768 18.73 19.34 2.99
N ILE A 769 17.88 19.04 3.93
CA ILE A 769 18.01 19.47 5.32
C ILE A 769 18.86 18.45 6.09
N GLY A 770 19.93 18.91 6.69
CA GLY A 770 20.79 18.06 7.51
C GLY A 770 22.12 18.72 7.83
N ARG A 771 22.79 18.19 8.83
CA ARG A 771 24.17 18.56 9.17
C ARG A 771 25.13 17.68 8.38
N LYS A 772 26.36 18.16 8.20
CA LYS A 772 27.43 17.33 7.67
C LYS A 772 27.52 16.04 8.49
N PRO A 773 27.39 14.87 7.85
CA PRO A 773 27.27 13.61 8.57
C PRO A 773 28.55 13.26 9.32
N THR A 774 28.38 12.74 10.53
CA THR A 774 29.46 12.26 11.38
C THR A 774 29.38 10.75 11.58
N GLN A 775 30.42 10.15 12.13
CA GLN A 775 30.39 8.73 12.43
C GLN A 775 29.29 8.32 13.43
N SER A 776 28.96 9.18 14.37
CA SER A 776 27.90 8.96 15.37
C SER A 776 26.51 9.34 14.86
N LEU A 777 26.41 10.24 13.91
CA LEU A 777 25.19 10.62 13.19
C LEU A 777 25.42 10.55 11.67
N PRO A 778 25.50 9.35 11.10
CA PRO A 778 25.70 9.20 9.66
C PRO A 778 24.41 9.53 8.91
N TRP A 779 24.57 9.97 7.68
CA TRP A 779 23.47 9.91 6.74
C TRP A 779 23.31 8.47 6.21
N HIS A 780 22.13 8.19 5.71
CA HIS A 780 21.84 6.93 5.08
C HIS A 780 21.49 7.19 3.62
N ILE A 781 22.37 6.76 2.73
CA ILE A 781 22.25 7.05 1.30
C ILE A 781 22.29 5.73 0.52
N ASN A 782 21.45 5.63 -0.49
CA ASN A 782 21.60 4.61 -1.52
C ASN A 782 21.81 5.28 -2.88
N LEU A 783 22.73 4.77 -3.66
CA LEU A 783 22.93 5.15 -5.04
C LEU A 783 22.43 3.98 -5.89
N CYS A 784 21.53 4.23 -6.80
CA CYS A 784 20.80 3.23 -7.53
C CYS A 784 20.89 3.48 -9.04
N ARG A 785 20.81 2.43 -9.85
CA ARG A 785 20.73 2.52 -11.30
C ARG A 785 19.62 1.63 -11.83
N GLN A 786 18.81 2.19 -12.73
CA GLN A 786 17.91 1.46 -13.61
C GLN A 786 18.46 1.51 -15.03
N ARG A 787 18.52 0.35 -15.71
CA ARG A 787 18.91 0.20 -17.11
C ARG A 787 17.81 -0.55 -17.85
N ILE A 788 17.23 0.05 -18.88
CA ILE A 788 16.07 -0.50 -19.62
C ILE A 788 16.48 -0.80 -21.06
N ARG A 789 16.30 -2.05 -21.49
CA ARG A 789 16.52 -2.53 -22.86
C ARG A 789 15.37 -3.45 -23.29
N GLU A 790 15.32 -3.83 -24.56
CA GLU A 790 14.29 -4.75 -25.06
C GLU A 790 14.27 -6.10 -24.33
N GLY A 791 15.40 -6.56 -23.82
CA GLY A 791 15.52 -7.80 -23.04
C GLY A 791 15.08 -7.70 -21.57
N GLY A 792 14.68 -6.54 -21.09
CA GLY A 792 14.24 -6.32 -19.71
C GLY A 792 14.90 -5.13 -19.00
N THR A 793 14.61 -5.02 -17.72
CA THR A 793 15.17 -3.98 -16.84
C THR A 793 16.20 -4.60 -15.91
N GLU A 794 17.41 -4.05 -15.90
CA GLU A 794 18.44 -4.34 -14.91
C GLU A 794 18.42 -3.23 -13.84
N VAL A 795 18.40 -3.63 -12.57
CA VAL A 795 18.43 -2.71 -11.42
C VAL A 795 19.59 -3.07 -10.51
N SER A 796 20.38 -2.06 -10.15
CA SER A 796 21.54 -2.24 -9.27
C SER A 796 21.65 -1.09 -8.27
N ALA A 797 22.33 -1.31 -7.16
CA ALA A 797 22.50 -0.31 -6.11
C ALA A 797 23.84 -0.49 -5.39
N LEU A 798 24.30 0.60 -4.76
CA LEU A 798 25.41 0.58 -3.81
C LEU A 798 25.09 -0.38 -2.65
N ALA A 799 23.90 -0.25 -2.08
CA ALA A 799 23.39 -1.09 -1.01
C ALA A 799 22.18 -1.87 -1.50
N PRO A 800 22.34 -3.16 -1.87
CA PRO A 800 21.23 -4.01 -2.30
C PRO A 800 20.13 -4.08 -1.24
N THR A 801 18.89 -3.94 -1.68
CA THR A 801 17.75 -3.96 -0.78
C THR A 801 17.24 -5.35 -0.48
N GLY A 802 17.53 -6.32 -1.33
CA GLY A 802 16.97 -7.68 -1.27
C GLY A 802 15.53 -7.76 -1.77
N THR A 803 15.00 -6.66 -2.31
CA THR A 803 13.64 -6.51 -2.84
C THR A 803 13.67 -5.89 -4.24
N ALA A 804 12.52 -5.79 -4.90
CA ALA A 804 12.42 -5.18 -6.24
C ALA A 804 12.37 -3.64 -6.20
N THR A 805 12.57 -3.00 -5.05
CA THR A 805 12.47 -1.55 -4.90
C THR A 805 13.74 -0.95 -4.31
N PHE A 806 14.08 0.28 -4.73
CA PHE A 806 15.18 1.06 -4.15
C PHE A 806 14.86 1.59 -2.73
N HIS A 807 13.60 1.66 -2.36
CA HIS A 807 13.05 2.46 -1.26
C HIS A 807 13.06 1.76 0.12
N GLU A 808 14.06 0.92 0.39
CA GLU A 808 14.25 0.25 1.67
C GLU A 808 15.24 1.02 2.55
N THR A 809 14.78 2.06 3.22
CA THR A 809 15.63 3.00 3.97
C THR A 809 16.52 2.33 5.01
N MET A 810 16.10 1.20 5.59
CA MET A 810 16.89 0.43 6.55
C MET A 810 18.10 -0.29 5.94
N LYS A 811 18.17 -0.36 4.60
CA LYS A 811 19.28 -0.94 3.83
C LYS A 811 20.23 0.10 3.26
N PHE A 812 19.92 1.39 3.34
CA PHE A 812 20.79 2.44 2.85
C PHE A 812 22.15 2.43 3.53
N ALA A 813 23.20 2.69 2.77
CA ALA A 813 24.57 2.73 3.25
C ALA A 813 24.81 3.87 4.23
N HIS A 814 25.75 3.69 5.15
CA HIS A 814 26.18 4.76 6.05
C HIS A 814 27.16 5.69 5.32
N PHE A 815 26.84 6.99 5.31
CA PHE A 815 27.72 8.05 4.79
C PHE A 815 28.11 9.00 5.91
N TYR A 816 29.41 9.27 6.09
CA TYR A 816 29.89 10.23 7.06
C TYR A 816 31.25 10.80 6.68
N ASP A 817 31.59 11.99 7.20
CA ASP A 817 32.92 12.58 7.04
C ASP A 817 33.96 11.81 7.87
N GLY A 818 34.95 11.26 7.21
CA GLY A 818 36.00 10.48 7.87
C GLY A 818 36.90 11.30 8.81
N ARG A 819 36.81 12.63 8.77
CA ARG A 819 37.47 13.54 9.70
C ARG A 819 36.64 13.86 10.92
N SER A 820 35.33 13.51 10.90
CA SER A 820 34.43 13.77 12.00
C SER A 820 34.67 12.78 13.15
N HIS A 821 34.70 13.29 14.36
CA HIS A 821 34.77 12.45 15.54
C HIS A 821 33.37 12.02 15.98
N GLN A 822 33.24 10.84 16.57
CA GLN A 822 31.95 10.30 17.05
C GLN A 822 31.19 11.22 18.03
N PHE A 823 31.89 12.17 18.64
CA PHE A 823 31.33 13.13 19.58
C PHE A 823 31.01 14.49 18.96
N ASP A 824 31.38 14.73 17.71
CA ASP A 824 31.19 16.03 17.03
C ASP A 824 29.71 16.33 16.76
N ALA A 825 28.85 15.29 16.82
CA ALA A 825 27.43 15.40 16.52
C ALA A 825 26.60 16.02 17.65
N ASP A 826 27.12 16.03 18.90
CA ASP A 826 26.42 16.61 20.02
C ASP A 826 26.90 18.05 20.28
N PRO A 827 26.11 19.10 19.96
CA PRO A 827 26.49 20.48 20.16
C PRO A 827 26.70 20.85 21.63
N THR A 828 26.15 20.05 22.58
CA THR A 828 26.33 20.27 24.03
C THR A 828 27.69 19.81 24.50
N VAL A 829 28.53 19.21 23.63
CA VAL A 829 29.78 18.55 23.98
C VAL A 829 31.00 19.30 23.44
N THR A 830 30.81 20.49 22.88
CA THR A 830 31.88 21.22 22.17
C THR A 830 33.10 21.43 23.05
N ASP A 831 32.93 21.80 24.31
CA ASP A 831 34.03 22.04 25.23
C ASP A 831 34.78 20.75 25.59
N PHE A 832 34.05 19.64 25.78
CA PHE A 832 34.66 18.34 26.01
C PHE A 832 35.46 17.87 24.78
N VAL A 833 34.88 17.98 23.56
CA VAL A 833 35.58 17.59 22.32
C VAL A 833 36.84 18.42 22.10
N ILE A 834 36.79 19.71 22.37
CA ILE A 834 37.96 20.59 22.29
C ILE A 834 39.01 20.14 23.31
N ALA A 835 38.63 19.91 24.55
CA ALA A 835 39.56 19.46 25.61
C ALA A 835 40.19 18.08 25.28
N LEU A 836 39.41 17.15 24.75
CA LEU A 836 39.89 15.84 24.32
C LEU A 836 40.87 15.97 23.16
N ARG A 837 40.60 16.83 22.20
CA ARG A 837 41.53 17.12 21.08
C ARG A 837 42.82 17.79 21.52
N GLU A 838 42.75 18.70 22.45
CA GLU A 838 43.94 19.35 23.02
C GLU A 838 44.81 18.34 23.75
N ALA A 839 44.19 17.46 24.56
CA ALA A 839 44.88 16.36 25.24
C ALA A 839 45.58 15.42 24.24
N ALA A 840 44.95 15.14 23.10
CA ALA A 840 45.51 14.28 22.06
C ALA A 840 46.71 14.91 21.30
N LYS A 841 46.94 16.21 21.42
CA LYS A 841 48.16 16.90 20.92
C LYS A 841 49.38 16.60 21.77
N LEU A 842 49.19 16.20 23.03
CA LEU A 842 50.25 15.80 23.92
C LEU A 842 50.79 14.44 23.49
N ARG A 843 51.99 14.43 22.88
CA ARG A 843 52.55 13.23 22.24
C ARG A 843 53.09 12.23 23.26
N GLN A 844 53.40 12.68 24.45
CA GLN A 844 53.96 11.83 25.50
C GLN A 844 52.84 11.25 26.36
N PRO A 845 52.70 9.92 26.50
CA PRO A 845 51.69 9.29 27.30
C PRO A 845 51.72 9.75 28.77
N ALA A 846 52.87 10.05 29.33
CA ALA A 846 53.04 10.55 30.70
C ALA A 846 52.43 11.94 30.88
N GLU A 847 52.38 12.78 29.84
CA GLU A 847 51.77 14.12 29.87
C GLU A 847 50.27 14.05 29.62
N SER A 848 49.81 13.16 28.74
CA SER A 848 48.40 13.05 28.34
C SER A 848 47.53 12.30 29.31
N LEU A 849 48.07 11.28 30.03
CA LEU A 849 47.33 10.46 30.96
C LEU A 849 46.65 11.27 32.09
N PRO A 850 47.31 12.19 32.79
CA PRO A 850 46.66 12.98 33.86
C PRO A 850 45.54 13.88 33.28
N VAL A 851 45.70 14.38 32.04
CA VAL A 851 44.66 15.20 31.41
C VAL A 851 43.43 14.35 31.09
N TYR A 852 43.58 13.16 30.53
CA TYR A 852 42.45 12.26 30.24
C TYR A 852 41.76 11.80 31.51
N LEU A 853 42.51 11.54 32.60
CA LEU A 853 41.94 11.21 33.90
C LEU A 853 41.10 12.36 34.45
N ALA A 854 41.61 13.57 34.41
CA ALA A 854 40.87 14.76 34.84
C ALA A 854 39.58 14.98 34.01
N LEU A 855 39.64 14.76 32.70
CA LEU A 855 38.46 14.79 31.86
C LEU A 855 37.43 13.74 32.22
N ALA A 856 37.84 12.52 32.57
CA ALA A 856 36.95 11.41 32.93
C ALA A 856 36.19 11.59 34.23
N GLU A 857 36.66 12.45 35.15
CA GLU A 857 36.04 12.77 36.44
C GLU A 857 34.97 13.86 36.34
N GLY A 858 34.77 14.48 35.18
CA GLY A 858 33.75 15.49 34.97
C GLY A 858 32.31 14.95 34.94
N LYS A 859 31.34 15.86 34.89
CA LYS A 859 29.92 15.49 34.67
C LYS A 859 29.72 15.19 33.18
N LEU A 860 29.85 13.92 32.78
CA LEU A 860 29.93 13.46 31.42
C LEU A 860 28.79 12.51 31.06
N THR A 861 28.39 12.45 29.79
CA THR A 861 27.57 11.38 29.26
C THR A 861 28.38 10.06 29.17
N ASP A 862 27.71 8.91 29.06
CA ASP A 862 28.38 7.61 28.91
C ASP A 862 29.34 7.57 27.73
N ILE A 863 29.00 8.25 26.63
CA ILE A 863 29.85 8.34 25.43
C ILE A 863 31.13 9.15 25.75
N GLN A 864 30.99 10.30 26.36
CA GLN A 864 32.12 11.16 26.75
C GLN A 864 33.05 10.47 27.76
N LYS A 865 32.45 9.86 28.80
CA LYS A 865 33.18 9.12 29.83
C LYS A 865 33.93 7.95 29.20
N SER A 866 33.28 7.20 28.30
CA SER A 866 33.94 6.11 27.57
C SER A 866 35.12 6.59 26.76
N ALA A 867 34.99 7.72 26.05
CA ALA A 867 36.08 8.26 25.22
C ALA A 867 37.26 8.71 26.07
N ALA A 868 37.03 9.44 27.17
CA ALA A 868 38.10 9.87 28.04
C ALA A 868 38.83 8.68 28.71
N LEU A 869 38.10 7.70 29.19
CA LEU A 869 38.65 6.51 29.82
C LEU A 869 39.37 5.59 28.82
N GLU A 870 38.90 5.47 27.59
CA GLU A 870 39.59 4.73 26.52
C GLU A 870 40.98 5.34 26.23
N GLN A 871 41.07 6.67 26.10
CA GLN A 871 42.35 7.34 25.90
C GLN A 871 43.27 7.27 27.12
N ALA A 872 42.70 7.39 28.34
CA ALA A 872 43.48 7.23 29.55
C ALA A 872 44.05 5.79 29.66
N ALA A 873 43.24 4.77 29.39
CA ALA A 873 43.68 3.38 29.40
C ALA A 873 44.76 3.11 28.36
N ALA A 874 44.62 3.67 27.15
CA ALA A 874 45.63 3.58 26.07
C ALA A 874 46.97 4.23 26.50
N ALA A 875 46.90 5.41 27.13
CA ALA A 875 48.09 6.08 27.63
C ALA A 875 48.77 5.29 28.78
N ALA A 876 48.01 4.74 29.73
CA ALA A 876 48.52 3.88 30.79
C ALA A 876 49.18 2.59 30.19
N ALA A 877 48.55 1.96 29.22
CA ALA A 877 49.11 0.78 28.51
C ALA A 877 50.42 1.11 27.77
N ALA A 878 50.51 2.31 27.16
CA ALA A 878 51.73 2.77 26.50
C ALA A 878 52.88 2.98 27.52
N LEU A 879 52.57 3.38 28.75
CA LEU A 879 53.52 3.44 29.85
C LEU A 879 53.85 2.08 30.48
N LYS A 880 53.25 1.01 29.95
CA LYS A 880 53.34 -0.37 30.49
C LYS A 880 52.73 -0.56 31.89
N ASP A 881 51.93 0.39 32.36
CA ASP A 881 51.11 0.23 33.56
C ASP A 881 49.78 -0.44 33.22
N PHE A 882 49.89 -1.75 33.00
CA PHE A 882 48.76 -2.57 32.58
C PHE A 882 47.71 -2.73 33.71
N ALA A 883 48.12 -2.63 34.99
CA ALA A 883 47.18 -2.70 36.11
C ALA A 883 46.25 -1.47 36.10
N GLN A 884 46.81 -0.29 35.92
CA GLN A 884 46.04 0.94 35.77
C GLN A 884 45.21 0.93 34.51
N ALA A 885 45.73 0.45 33.38
CA ALA A 885 45.00 0.34 32.12
C ALA A 885 43.75 -0.56 32.25
N ASP A 886 43.87 -1.72 32.90
CA ASP A 886 42.76 -2.65 33.12
C ASP A 886 41.71 -2.04 34.09
N ALA A 887 42.17 -1.35 35.15
CA ALA A 887 41.28 -0.65 36.08
C ALA A 887 40.48 0.46 35.39
N LEU A 888 41.11 1.20 34.46
CA LEU A 888 40.43 2.24 33.68
C LEU A 888 39.43 1.63 32.66
N ALA A 889 39.82 0.58 31.97
CA ALA A 889 38.95 -0.14 31.06
C ALA A 889 37.69 -0.67 31.76
N ALA A 890 37.81 -1.18 32.98
CA ALA A 890 36.68 -1.66 33.78
C ALA A 890 35.65 -0.56 34.12
N ARG A 891 36.06 0.71 34.14
CA ARG A 891 35.19 1.86 34.41
C ARG A 891 34.45 2.37 33.16
N ILE A 892 34.73 1.87 31.97
CA ILE A 892 34.13 2.32 30.73
C ILE A 892 32.65 1.86 30.68
N PRO A 893 31.69 2.80 30.59
CA PRO A 893 30.27 2.46 30.69
C PRO A 893 29.70 1.79 29.40
N ILE A 894 30.27 2.06 28.24
CA ILE A 894 29.79 1.44 26.96
C ILE A 894 30.49 0.11 26.74
N PRO A 895 29.76 -1.04 26.74
CA PRO A 895 30.37 -2.38 26.68
C PRO A 895 31.27 -2.59 25.45
N ALA A 896 30.90 -2.05 24.27
CA ALA A 896 31.71 -2.20 23.07
C ALA A 896 33.04 -1.43 23.16
N VAL A 897 33.06 -0.25 23.76
CA VAL A 897 34.29 0.52 24.04
C VAL A 897 35.14 -0.17 25.09
N GLN A 898 34.51 -0.66 26.14
CA GLN A 898 35.21 -1.44 27.18
C GLN A 898 35.93 -2.65 26.59
N LYS A 899 35.22 -3.44 25.77
CA LYS A 899 35.77 -4.65 25.14
C LYS A 899 36.90 -4.34 24.15
N THR A 900 36.73 -3.30 23.29
CA THR A 900 37.83 -2.88 22.41
C THR A 900 39.05 -2.41 23.20
N THR A 901 38.87 -1.67 24.26
CA THR A 901 39.98 -1.24 25.15
C THR A 901 40.67 -2.44 25.78
N GLN A 902 39.92 -3.43 26.26
CA GLN A 902 40.48 -4.69 26.79
C GLN A 902 41.28 -5.45 25.76
N MET A 903 40.77 -5.57 24.51
CA MET A 903 41.50 -6.19 23.42
C MET A 903 42.81 -5.46 23.11
N GLN A 904 42.80 -4.12 23.11
CA GLN A 904 43.99 -3.30 22.91
C GLN A 904 45.04 -3.54 23.99
N ILE A 905 44.64 -3.55 25.26
CA ILE A 905 45.52 -3.80 26.39
C ILE A 905 46.12 -5.20 26.30
N LEU A 906 45.34 -6.22 26.02
CA LEU A 906 45.83 -7.60 25.83
C LEU A 906 46.83 -7.72 24.69
N LEU A 907 46.56 -7.05 23.55
CA LEU A 907 47.52 -7.01 22.45
C LEU A 907 48.81 -6.27 22.80
N ALA A 908 48.73 -5.18 23.56
CA ALA A 908 49.89 -4.44 24.04
C ALA A 908 50.75 -5.28 25.04
N GLN A 909 50.13 -6.22 25.75
CA GLN A 909 50.77 -7.21 26.60
C GLN A 909 51.33 -8.43 25.84
N ALA A 910 51.23 -8.45 24.51
CA ALA A 910 51.54 -9.60 23.65
C ALA A 910 50.69 -10.88 23.97
N LYS A 911 49.47 -10.72 24.52
CA LYS A 911 48.52 -11.78 24.90
C LYS A 911 47.45 -12.03 23.83
N ALA A 912 47.82 -12.06 22.54
CA ALA A 912 46.92 -12.31 21.47
C ALA A 912 46.05 -13.59 21.60
N PRO A 913 46.60 -14.76 22.14
CA PRO A 913 45.75 -15.93 22.39
C PRO A 913 44.58 -15.65 23.34
N GLN A 914 44.75 -14.76 24.34
CA GLN A 914 43.69 -14.41 25.26
C GLN A 914 42.59 -13.59 24.56
N VAL A 915 42.96 -12.70 23.63
CA VAL A 915 41.96 -11.99 22.81
C VAL A 915 41.09 -12.97 22.04
N VAL A 916 41.76 -13.93 21.35
CA VAL A 916 41.04 -14.95 20.58
C VAL A 916 40.11 -15.80 21.45
N THR A 917 40.51 -16.17 22.66
CA THR A 917 39.70 -17.01 23.55
C THR A 917 38.57 -16.25 24.22
N GLN A 918 38.88 -15.08 24.79
CA GLN A 918 37.89 -14.29 25.55
C GLN A 918 36.81 -13.65 24.68
N PHE A 919 37.14 -13.32 23.45
CA PHE A 919 36.23 -12.63 22.53
C PHE A 919 35.78 -13.51 21.35
N ALA A 920 35.96 -14.82 21.43
CA ALA A 920 35.60 -15.79 20.39
C ALA A 920 34.10 -15.74 20.04
N ASN A 921 33.26 -15.61 21.06
CA ASN A 921 31.81 -15.65 20.94
C ASN A 921 31.16 -14.26 20.90
N GLU A 922 31.98 -13.19 20.80
CA GLU A 922 31.44 -11.84 20.70
C GLU A 922 30.80 -11.60 19.34
N ASP A 923 29.51 -11.27 19.36
CA ASP A 923 28.79 -10.87 18.16
C ASP A 923 29.02 -9.37 17.89
N ILE A 924 30.17 -9.08 17.27
CA ILE A 924 30.59 -7.70 16.97
C ILE A 924 29.59 -7.02 16.01
N ALA A 925 28.85 -7.77 15.22
CA ALA A 925 27.82 -7.20 14.34
C ALA A 925 26.68 -6.53 15.11
N LYS A 926 26.49 -6.87 16.40
CA LYS A 926 25.52 -6.24 17.31
C LYS A 926 26.04 -5.00 18.04
N TRP A 927 27.31 -4.71 17.94
CA TRP A 927 27.90 -3.54 18.58
C TRP A 927 27.43 -2.24 17.89
N PRO A 928 27.54 -1.09 18.57
CA PRO A 928 27.34 0.20 17.91
C PRO A 928 28.19 0.31 16.64
N PHE A 929 27.61 0.78 15.54
CA PHE A 929 28.27 0.77 14.22
C PHE A 929 29.66 1.44 14.23
N TRP A 930 29.80 2.53 15.01
CA TRP A 930 31.03 3.30 15.14
C TRP A 930 32.14 2.57 15.93
N LYS A 931 31.88 1.40 16.52
CA LYS A 931 32.89 0.58 17.25
C LYS A 931 33.10 -0.81 16.64
N ARG A 932 32.29 -1.21 15.65
CA ARG A 932 32.38 -2.52 14.98
C ARG A 932 33.74 -2.69 14.29
N GLY A 933 34.18 -1.65 13.54
CA GLY A 933 35.45 -1.68 12.83
C GLY A 933 36.64 -1.96 13.75
N ASP A 934 36.69 -1.28 14.90
CA ASP A 934 37.73 -1.48 15.89
C ASP A 934 37.71 -2.90 16.47
N GLY A 935 36.54 -3.40 16.81
CA GLY A 935 36.37 -4.75 17.35
C GLY A 935 36.87 -5.82 16.37
N TYR A 936 36.42 -5.75 15.13
CA TYR A 936 36.88 -6.67 14.08
C TYR A 936 38.39 -6.53 13.79
N LEU A 937 38.92 -5.31 13.73
CA LEU A 937 40.34 -5.09 13.51
C LEU A 937 41.22 -5.74 14.60
N LEU A 938 40.87 -5.50 15.87
CA LEU A 938 41.63 -5.99 17.01
C LEU A 938 41.57 -7.51 17.13
N ARG A 939 40.39 -8.11 16.95
CA ARG A 939 40.22 -9.56 16.93
C ARG A 939 40.90 -10.18 15.70
N GLY A 940 40.80 -9.59 14.53
CA GLY A 940 41.49 -10.02 13.31
C GLY A 940 43.02 -9.97 13.45
N ARG A 941 43.57 -8.93 14.08
CA ARG A 941 44.98 -8.85 14.39
C ARG A 941 45.43 -9.95 15.37
N ALA A 942 44.62 -10.27 16.37
CA ALA A 942 44.90 -11.38 17.28
C ALA A 942 44.92 -12.73 16.53
N HIS A 943 44.01 -12.94 15.62
CA HIS A 943 43.98 -14.12 14.77
C HIS A 943 45.18 -14.20 13.82
N LEU A 944 45.68 -13.08 13.31
CA LEU A 944 46.93 -13.06 12.53
C LEU A 944 48.11 -13.50 13.37
N ILE A 945 48.25 -12.97 14.60
CA ILE A 945 49.35 -13.32 15.51
C ILE A 945 49.27 -14.80 15.91
N THR A 946 48.09 -15.34 16.13
CA THR A 946 47.85 -16.76 16.48
C THR A 946 47.82 -17.70 15.26
N LYS A 947 48.10 -17.19 14.08
CA LYS A 947 48.12 -17.92 12.80
C LYS A 947 46.79 -18.57 12.39
N ASN A 948 45.67 -18.03 12.84
CA ASN A 948 44.34 -18.45 12.41
C ASN A 948 43.93 -17.65 11.17
N ALA A 949 44.43 -18.06 10.01
CA ALA A 949 44.28 -17.31 8.74
C ALA A 949 42.82 -17.07 8.34
N LYS A 950 41.95 -18.08 8.48
CA LYS A 950 40.52 -17.99 8.07
C LYS A 950 39.76 -16.94 8.87
N GLN A 951 39.89 -16.97 10.19
CA GLN A 951 39.25 -16.00 11.06
C GLN A 951 39.85 -14.58 10.92
N ALA A 952 41.17 -14.51 10.73
CA ALA A 952 41.85 -13.25 10.45
C ALA A 952 41.35 -12.61 9.16
N GLU A 953 41.19 -13.35 8.05
CA GLU A 953 40.68 -12.87 6.77
C GLU A 953 39.24 -12.39 6.93
N SER A 954 38.35 -13.12 7.61
CA SER A 954 36.99 -12.78 7.89
C SER A 954 36.89 -11.48 8.70
N ASP A 955 37.54 -11.41 9.86
CA ASP A 955 37.46 -10.24 10.75
C ASP A 955 38.07 -8.99 10.09
N LEU A 956 39.20 -9.10 9.39
CA LEU A 956 39.84 -7.95 8.74
C LEU A 956 39.01 -7.43 7.55
N THR A 957 38.34 -8.33 6.84
CA THR A 957 37.38 -7.92 5.78
C THR A 957 36.20 -7.14 6.37
N HIS A 958 35.59 -7.66 7.44
CA HIS A 958 34.52 -6.95 8.13
C HIS A 958 35.01 -5.62 8.77
N ALA A 959 36.27 -5.58 9.26
CA ALA A 959 36.83 -4.34 9.77
C ALA A 959 36.83 -3.21 8.74
N LEU A 960 37.18 -3.51 7.47
CA LEU A 960 37.19 -2.54 6.39
C LEU A 960 35.81 -1.99 6.03
N GLU A 961 34.74 -2.72 6.34
CA GLU A 961 33.36 -2.25 6.14
C GLU A 961 33.00 -1.12 7.09
N TRP A 962 33.61 -1.07 8.30
CA TRP A 962 33.20 -0.18 9.40
C TRP A 962 34.26 0.82 9.83
N LEU A 963 35.55 0.63 9.50
CA LEU A 963 36.61 1.53 9.90
C LEU A 963 36.54 2.86 9.15
N SER A 964 36.69 3.96 9.91
CA SER A 964 36.64 5.33 9.38
C SER A 964 38.02 5.96 9.21
N ASP A 965 39.02 5.62 10.04
CA ASP A 965 40.30 6.25 10.01
C ASP A 965 41.29 5.52 9.10
N ASP A 966 42.15 6.31 8.40
CA ASP A 966 43.10 5.77 7.42
C ASP A 966 44.13 4.83 8.02
N ARG A 967 44.54 5.08 9.27
CA ARG A 967 45.57 4.28 9.95
C ARG A 967 45.04 2.88 10.24
N SER A 968 43.84 2.78 10.79
CA SER A 968 43.21 1.49 11.11
C SER A 968 42.85 0.74 9.84
N ARG A 969 42.34 1.41 8.78
CA ARG A 969 42.10 0.81 7.48
C ARG A 969 43.35 0.24 6.87
N LYS A 970 44.42 1.04 6.83
CA LYS A 970 45.74 0.56 6.32
C LYS A 970 46.26 -0.64 7.10
N SER A 971 46.03 -0.68 8.43
CA SER A 971 46.42 -1.83 9.24
C SER A 971 45.64 -3.11 8.89
N ALA A 972 44.31 -2.97 8.61
CA ALA A 972 43.48 -4.09 8.14
C ALA A 972 43.92 -4.58 6.74
N GLU A 973 44.16 -3.66 5.82
CA GLU A 973 44.62 -3.98 4.46
C GLU A 973 45.98 -4.69 4.46
N GLN A 974 46.93 -4.20 5.24
CA GLN A 974 48.22 -4.85 5.42
C GLN A 974 48.09 -6.26 6.01
N GLY A 975 47.17 -6.43 6.98
CA GLY A 975 46.86 -7.74 7.53
C GLY A 975 46.35 -8.72 6.47
N LEU A 976 45.42 -8.30 5.66
CA LEU A 976 44.87 -9.10 4.54
C LEU A 976 45.95 -9.42 3.49
N GLN A 977 46.76 -8.42 3.13
CA GLN A 977 47.86 -8.60 2.18
C GLN A 977 48.90 -9.65 2.68
N SER A 978 49.17 -9.63 4.00
CA SER A 978 50.08 -10.63 4.60
C SER A 978 49.55 -12.06 4.55
N LEU A 979 48.25 -12.25 4.49
CA LEU A 979 47.61 -13.57 4.32
C LEU A 979 47.68 -14.06 2.86
N GLN A 980 47.57 -13.15 1.89
CA GLN A 980 47.69 -13.49 0.47
C GLN A 980 49.11 -13.88 0.06
N LEU A 981 50.14 -13.27 0.63
CA LEU A 981 51.53 -13.59 0.37
C LEU A 981 51.96 -14.94 0.96
N LYS A 982 51.12 -15.54 1.84
CA LYS A 982 51.40 -16.86 2.46
C LYS A 982 50.56 -18.00 1.87
N LYS A 983 49.62 -17.70 0.97
CA LYS A 983 48.91 -18.67 0.10
C LYS A 983 49.69 -18.81 -1.21
#